data_dcd878031597d6f4ceff7d3146888069
#
_entry.id   dcd878031597d6f4ceff7d3146888069
#
_cell.length_a   1.000
_cell.length_b   1.000
_cell.length_c   1.000
_cell.angle_alpha   90.00
_cell.angle_beta   90.00
_cell.angle_gamma   90.00
#
_symmetry.space_group_name_H-M   'P 1'
#
loop_
_entity.id
_entity.type
_entity.pdbx_description
1 polymer ?
#
loop_
_entity_poly.entity_id
_entity_poly.type
_entity_poly.pdbx_seq_one_letter_code
_entity_poly.pdbx_strand_id
1 'polypeptide(L)'
;MPGAERGWVDLFVSYAGPDRPWAEWAAFELEAAGYSVELDVWDWAAGSNTVLNMNDALGRAGRVLVLYSAAYFERDRFTVDEWTAVVAERPDAEGRRRLVPVRVAEVKPPPILSPLLCGDLFGLDERRAREVLLAAVGGPVRPSDRPSFPGAAVSGVGGGGPRPPGSYPAVWNVPRRLAGFTGRESLLAALRQRLTGGDRALVQALHGLGGVGKTQLAVEYAYLFVGGYDLVWWIDAERADLIGEQVSALAVAADWVEAGTVTAVAADAVSRRLRGMSRWLIVFDNAEPSDELGSWLPPDTGHVIITSRRRGFAGVAAPVEVDVFDRGESVALLREYVPTLTERDADRLAVALGDLPLALAQAGGLMTETGMTVPEYLAELDAGAAEVLAAGKPVGYPVPLAAAVQVSTNRLAGEDPAAVQLLHLCAQLAPEPVLLAWFDTAAAADVFDQPLAAVVGARLAFRRSLGRLAGFGLARISDDAVQLHRLTQAVLRDQCSPECREADRRRSELLIVSVTPTNDGTDPASWPAWAALLPHLLALDPTTVGPKARSTACNALFYLLMRGEYRTALPLAETWHRRWRAVLGPDDHHVLWAANQLASAYRFLGHYRQAHELTEDILTRRRRVLGDDHPNTLSAANNLAIDLRDLGEHERARELDEDTLTRRRRVLGDDHPHTLTSAHNLAIDLSNLDEYERARALAEETLDHRRRVLGVDHPDTLASAQNLAIDLSNLGEHDRARALHEETLDHRRRVLGVDHPDTLASAQNLAIDLSNLGEHDRARALHEDTLTRSRRVLGDDHPDTLSSAHNLAITLRALREHERARQLDEDTLARRRLLDDDHGNTTGVRATGRQREE
;
A
#
# COMPACT_ATOMS: atom_id res chain seq x y z
N MET A 1 51.84 1.74 43.72
CA MET A 1 52.35 0.38 43.72
C MET A 1 52.76 0.06 42.29
N PRO A 2 54.00 -0.25 41.99
CA PRO A 2 54.46 -0.61 40.65
C PRO A 2 54.22 -2.09 40.39
N GLY A 3 53.68 -2.39 39.17
CA GLY A 3 53.91 -3.64 38.44
C GLY A 3 53.36 -4.94 39.06
N ALA A 4 52.07 -5.15 39.03
CA ALA A 4 51.58 -6.50 38.92
C ALA A 4 51.86 -6.94 37.45
N GLU A 5 52.74 -7.96 37.26
CA GLU A 5 52.89 -8.64 35.99
C GLU A 5 51.48 -9.14 35.56
N ARG A 6 50.88 -8.57 34.51
CA ARG A 6 49.65 -9.01 33.91
C ARG A 6 49.87 -10.43 33.40
N GLY A 7 49.15 -11.43 33.92
CA GLY A 7 49.26 -12.82 33.60
C GLY A 7 48.84 -13.14 32.14
N TRP A 8 49.06 -14.38 31.73
CA TRP A 8 48.59 -14.92 30.47
C TRP A 8 47.06 -14.86 30.35
N VAL A 9 46.53 -14.49 29.15
CA VAL A 9 45.08 -14.46 28.87
C VAL A 9 44.78 -15.37 27.68
N ASP A 10 43.55 -15.95 27.68
CA ASP A 10 43.15 -16.84 26.61
C ASP A 10 42.93 -16.10 25.29
N LEU A 11 42.37 -14.93 25.36
CA LEU A 11 41.97 -14.14 24.17
C LEU A 11 42.28 -12.65 24.33
N PHE A 12 42.81 -12.03 23.27
CA PHE A 12 42.81 -10.59 23.08
C PHE A 12 41.83 -10.23 21.96
N VAL A 13 40.98 -9.19 22.17
CA VAL A 13 39.98 -8.75 21.19
C VAL A 13 40.53 -7.54 20.42
N SER A 14 40.75 -7.69 19.11
CA SER A 14 41.17 -6.67 18.18
C SER A 14 40.01 -6.18 17.31
N TYR A 15 39.76 -4.88 17.31
CA TYR A 15 38.60 -4.29 16.65
C TYR A 15 38.90 -2.84 16.17
N ALA A 16 38.05 -2.28 15.28
CA ALA A 16 38.08 -0.86 14.93
C ALA A 16 37.16 -0.05 15.86
N GLY A 17 37.49 1.23 16.10
CA GLY A 17 36.70 2.08 17.01
C GLY A 17 35.18 2.05 16.86
N PRO A 18 34.65 2.11 15.63
CA PRO A 18 33.21 1.97 15.38
C PRO A 18 32.61 0.63 15.82
N ASP A 19 33.42 -0.43 15.90
CA ASP A 19 32.99 -1.81 16.26
C ASP A 19 33.06 -2.08 17.76
N ARG A 20 33.37 -1.06 18.56
CA ARG A 20 33.48 -1.17 20.03
C ARG A 20 32.28 -1.89 20.69
N PRO A 21 31.01 -1.60 20.35
CA PRO A 21 29.89 -2.32 20.96
C PRO A 21 29.92 -3.84 20.70
N TRP A 22 30.42 -4.27 19.53
CA TRP A 22 30.63 -5.68 19.21
C TRP A 22 31.78 -6.30 20.01
N ALA A 23 32.83 -5.54 20.23
CA ALA A 23 34.01 -6.00 21.00
C ALA A 23 33.64 -6.18 22.49
N GLU A 24 32.93 -5.22 23.10
CA GLU A 24 32.45 -5.30 24.48
C GLU A 24 31.45 -6.48 24.66
N TRP A 25 30.53 -6.67 23.73
CA TRP A 25 29.59 -7.79 23.78
C TRP A 25 30.31 -9.15 23.63
N ALA A 26 31.22 -9.27 22.67
CA ALA A 26 31.96 -10.52 22.44
C ALA A 26 32.86 -10.86 23.65
N ALA A 27 33.53 -9.87 24.23
CA ALA A 27 34.35 -10.05 25.41
C ALA A 27 33.53 -10.54 26.60
N PHE A 28 32.38 -9.92 26.85
CA PHE A 28 31.44 -10.31 27.92
C PHE A 28 30.95 -11.75 27.78
N GLU A 29 30.53 -12.14 26.56
CA GLU A 29 30.04 -13.50 26.28
C GLU A 29 31.14 -14.58 26.41
N LEU A 30 32.39 -14.22 26.03
CA LEU A 30 33.54 -15.11 26.20
C LEU A 30 33.95 -15.25 27.66
N GLU A 31 33.92 -14.18 28.44
CA GLU A 31 34.15 -14.25 29.90
C GLU A 31 33.07 -15.09 30.62
N ALA A 32 31.78 -14.90 30.22
CA ALA A 32 30.67 -15.70 30.72
C ALA A 32 30.81 -17.20 30.35
N ALA A 33 31.54 -17.51 29.28
CA ALA A 33 31.85 -18.90 28.89
C ALA A 33 33.13 -19.47 29.53
N GLY A 34 33.83 -18.66 30.38
CA GLY A 34 34.98 -19.09 31.19
C GLY A 34 36.34 -18.82 30.57
N TYR A 35 36.42 -18.02 29.51
CA TYR A 35 37.69 -17.55 28.91
C TYR A 35 38.17 -16.30 29.63
N SER A 36 39.47 -16.14 29.78
CA SER A 36 40.07 -14.87 30.19
C SER A 36 40.31 -14.01 28.98
N VAL A 37 39.72 -12.79 28.97
CA VAL A 37 39.72 -11.89 27.81
C VAL A 37 40.40 -10.59 28.18
N GLU A 38 41.24 -10.06 27.31
CA GLU A 38 41.80 -8.70 27.38
C GLU A 38 41.17 -7.82 26.32
N LEU A 39 40.55 -6.71 26.75
CA LEU A 39 39.94 -5.71 25.90
C LEU A 39 40.49 -4.32 26.27
N ASP A 40 40.94 -3.54 25.31
CA ASP A 40 41.59 -2.26 25.53
C ASP A 40 40.80 -1.27 26.40
N VAL A 41 39.51 -1.13 26.11
CA VAL A 41 38.61 -0.21 26.82
C VAL A 41 38.33 -0.62 28.29
N TRP A 42 38.54 -1.90 28.64
CA TRP A 42 38.35 -2.42 30.02
C TRP A 42 39.64 -2.49 30.80
N ASP A 43 40.75 -2.78 30.13
CA ASP A 43 41.97 -3.20 30.80
C ASP A 43 43.11 -2.14 30.72
N TRP A 44 42.98 -1.17 29.82
CA TRP A 44 44.04 -0.18 29.62
C TRP A 44 43.68 1.18 30.23
N ALA A 45 44.64 1.75 31.00
CA ALA A 45 44.43 3.03 31.64
C ALA A 45 44.46 4.19 30.65
N ALA A 46 43.59 5.18 30.84
CA ALA A 46 43.57 6.40 30.04
C ALA A 46 44.95 7.09 30.08
N GLY A 47 45.49 7.40 28.88
CA GLY A 47 46.83 8.02 28.73
C GLY A 47 47.97 7.01 28.58
N SER A 48 47.72 5.70 28.60
CA SER A 48 48.74 4.69 28.26
C SER A 48 49.04 4.65 26.77
N ASN A 49 50.25 4.17 26.42
CA ASN A 49 50.63 4.02 25.00
C ASN A 49 49.91 2.79 24.38
N THR A 50 48.98 3.05 23.50
CA THR A 50 48.15 2.04 22.88
C THR A 50 48.96 1.01 22.07
N VAL A 51 50.04 1.43 21.37
CA VAL A 51 50.87 0.54 20.55
C VAL A 51 51.68 -0.39 21.43
N LEU A 52 52.24 0.11 22.52
CA LEU A 52 52.99 -0.75 23.48
C LEU A 52 52.05 -1.72 24.20
N ASN A 53 50.89 -1.27 24.65
CA ASN A 53 49.92 -2.13 25.30
C ASN A 53 49.38 -3.23 24.35
N MET A 54 49.19 -2.91 23.06
CA MET A 54 48.77 -3.86 22.05
C MET A 54 49.85 -4.94 21.81
N ASN A 55 51.10 -4.56 21.67
CA ASN A 55 52.22 -5.50 21.52
C ASN A 55 52.33 -6.42 22.76
N ASP A 56 52.19 -5.87 23.97
CA ASP A 56 52.21 -6.62 25.21
C ASP A 56 51.00 -7.58 25.31
N ALA A 57 49.78 -7.16 24.94
CA ALA A 57 48.57 -7.96 24.89
C ALA A 57 48.73 -9.10 23.88
N LEU A 58 49.17 -8.78 22.66
CA LEU A 58 49.51 -9.79 21.64
C LEU A 58 50.55 -10.81 22.14
N GLY A 59 51.53 -10.38 22.95
CA GLY A 59 52.54 -11.29 23.54
C GLY A 59 51.99 -12.23 24.59
N ARG A 60 50.95 -11.84 25.34
CA ARG A 60 50.37 -12.57 26.47
C ARG A 60 49.12 -13.36 26.11
N ALA A 61 48.43 -13.04 25.02
CA ALA A 61 47.21 -13.71 24.59
C ALA A 61 47.54 -15.04 23.89
N GLY A 62 46.76 -16.09 24.24
CA GLY A 62 46.83 -17.37 23.58
C GLY A 62 46.30 -17.30 22.13
N ARG A 63 45.25 -16.56 21.94
CA ARG A 63 44.62 -16.31 20.62
C ARG A 63 44.15 -14.88 20.50
N VAL A 64 43.94 -14.42 19.26
CA VAL A 64 43.48 -13.08 18.94
C VAL A 64 42.15 -13.19 18.20
N LEU A 65 41.08 -12.72 18.85
CA LEU A 65 39.78 -12.57 18.21
C LEU A 65 39.76 -11.26 17.42
N VAL A 66 39.55 -11.33 16.14
CA VAL A 66 39.55 -10.18 15.26
C VAL A 66 38.20 -9.91 14.66
N LEU A 67 37.67 -8.70 14.88
CA LEU A 67 36.36 -8.30 14.38
C LEU A 67 36.49 -7.62 13.02
N TYR A 68 36.10 -8.33 11.97
CA TYR A 68 36.17 -7.82 10.60
C TYR A 68 34.97 -6.93 10.27
N SER A 69 35.23 -5.69 9.92
CA SER A 69 34.32 -4.68 9.40
C SER A 69 35.00 -3.84 8.30
N ALA A 70 34.26 -2.99 7.63
CA ALA A 70 34.84 -2.05 6.68
C ALA A 70 35.84 -1.11 7.36
N ALA A 71 35.50 -0.62 8.56
CA ALA A 71 36.34 0.25 9.35
C ALA A 71 37.66 -0.42 9.81
N TYR A 72 37.65 -1.73 9.96
CA TYR A 72 38.81 -2.50 10.34
C TYR A 72 39.88 -2.60 9.22
N PHE A 73 39.43 -2.60 7.97
CA PHE A 73 40.30 -2.71 6.77
C PHE A 73 40.63 -1.38 6.11
N GLU A 74 40.24 -0.23 6.70
CA GLU A 74 40.69 1.09 6.22
C GLU A 74 42.22 1.28 6.29
N ARG A 75 42.81 1.81 5.21
CA ARG A 75 44.24 1.74 4.88
C ARG A 75 45.21 2.37 5.87
N ASP A 76 44.78 3.18 6.84
CA ASP A 76 45.68 4.00 7.67
C ASP A 76 45.88 3.48 9.11
N ARG A 77 45.41 2.32 9.47
CA ARG A 77 45.44 1.84 10.87
C ARG A 77 46.33 0.67 11.19
N PHE A 78 46.68 -0.20 10.21
CA PHE A 78 47.58 -1.35 10.45
C PHE A 78 48.53 -1.58 9.26
N THR A 79 49.80 -1.77 9.53
CA THR A 79 50.75 -2.10 8.48
C THR A 79 50.63 -3.58 8.05
N VAL A 80 50.82 -3.85 6.77
CA VAL A 80 50.79 -5.20 6.17
C VAL A 80 51.72 -6.18 6.91
N ASP A 81 52.79 -5.64 7.55
CA ASP A 81 53.82 -6.41 8.26
C ASP A 81 53.31 -7.01 9.58
N GLU A 82 52.37 -6.35 10.29
CA GLU A 82 51.80 -6.87 11.54
C GLU A 82 50.89 -8.10 11.29
N TRP A 83 50.11 -8.09 10.22
CA TRP A 83 49.30 -9.21 9.82
C TRP A 83 50.10 -10.40 9.33
N THR A 84 51.20 -10.13 8.63
CA THR A 84 52.04 -11.16 8.06
C THR A 84 52.72 -11.98 9.16
N ALA A 85 53.08 -11.32 10.29
CA ALA A 85 53.67 -12.00 11.44
C ALA A 85 52.73 -12.97 12.13
N VAL A 86 51.45 -12.55 12.36
CA VAL A 86 50.43 -13.39 13.04
C VAL A 86 49.91 -14.49 12.15
N VAL A 87 49.77 -14.25 10.83
CA VAL A 87 49.28 -15.27 9.85
C VAL A 87 50.36 -16.30 9.50
N ALA A 88 51.66 -15.94 9.60
CA ALA A 88 52.79 -16.83 9.31
C ALA A 88 53.07 -17.84 10.44
N GLU A 89 52.49 -17.70 11.62
CA GLU A 89 52.60 -18.68 12.72
C GLU A 89 52.00 -20.03 12.33
N ARG A 90 52.67 -21.12 12.61
CA ARG A 90 52.18 -22.51 12.37
C ARG A 90 50.99 -22.79 13.30
N PRO A 91 49.97 -23.55 12.81
CA PRO A 91 48.88 -24.01 13.67
C PRO A 91 49.43 -24.85 14.83
N ASP A 92 48.69 -24.81 15.96
CA ASP A 92 49.01 -25.65 17.13
C ASP A 92 48.90 -27.17 16.80
N ALA A 93 49.20 -28.04 17.78
CA ALA A 93 49.16 -29.48 17.62
C ALA A 93 47.76 -30.02 17.25
N GLU A 94 46.69 -29.20 17.45
CA GLU A 94 45.29 -29.48 17.15
C GLU A 94 44.85 -28.83 15.85
N GLY A 95 45.77 -28.18 15.09
CA GLY A 95 45.49 -27.54 13.81
C GLY A 95 44.81 -26.16 13.94
N ARG A 96 44.74 -25.58 15.15
CA ARG A 96 44.12 -24.30 15.41
C ARG A 96 45.15 -23.19 15.20
N ARG A 97 44.74 -22.09 14.53
CA ARG A 97 45.53 -20.91 14.34
C ARG A 97 45.27 -19.92 15.50
N ARG A 98 46.32 -19.14 15.81
CA ARG A 98 46.24 -18.10 16.83
C ARG A 98 45.25 -16.97 16.50
N LEU A 99 45.01 -16.71 15.20
CA LEU A 99 44.01 -15.74 14.72
C LEU A 99 42.62 -16.37 14.58
N VAL A 100 41.64 -15.79 15.26
CA VAL A 100 40.22 -16.19 15.22
C VAL A 100 39.41 -15.04 14.56
N PRO A 101 39.17 -15.08 13.23
CA PRO A 101 38.45 -14.02 12.58
C PRO A 101 36.93 -14.24 12.70
N VAL A 102 36.23 -13.16 13.06
CA VAL A 102 34.76 -13.08 13.02
C VAL A 102 34.32 -11.82 12.28
N ARG A 103 33.33 -11.92 11.44
CA ARG A 103 32.78 -10.76 10.73
C ARG A 103 31.62 -10.18 11.52
N VAL A 104 31.67 -8.89 11.79
CA VAL A 104 30.62 -8.10 12.44
C VAL A 104 29.85 -7.23 11.44
N ALA A 105 30.31 -7.21 10.19
CA ALA A 105 29.66 -6.58 9.05
C ALA A 105 29.94 -7.36 7.77
N GLU A 106 29.14 -7.15 6.74
CA GLU A 106 29.38 -7.74 5.42
C GLU A 106 30.59 -7.08 4.77
N VAL A 107 31.77 -7.72 4.93
CA VAL A 107 33.03 -7.22 4.40
C VAL A 107 33.84 -8.36 3.76
N LYS A 108 34.52 -8.06 2.67
CA LYS A 108 35.40 -8.99 2.00
C LYS A 108 36.82 -8.80 2.53
N PRO A 109 37.39 -9.75 3.26
CA PRO A 109 38.75 -9.62 3.78
C PRO A 109 39.77 -9.51 2.66
N PRO A 110 40.91 -8.81 2.91
CA PRO A 110 42.01 -8.75 1.96
C PRO A 110 42.50 -10.14 1.52
N PRO A 111 43.11 -10.29 0.34
CA PRO A 111 43.53 -11.59 -0.21
C PRO A 111 44.38 -12.44 0.73
N ILE A 112 45.23 -11.84 1.57
CA ILE A 112 46.08 -12.52 2.55
C ILE A 112 45.27 -13.18 3.69
N LEU A 113 44.13 -12.61 4.06
CA LEU A 113 43.22 -13.10 5.11
C LEU A 113 42.05 -13.91 4.57
N SER A 114 41.78 -13.84 3.26
CA SER A 114 40.69 -14.52 2.56
C SER A 114 40.66 -16.04 2.70
N PRO A 115 41.80 -16.77 2.85
CA PRO A 115 41.78 -18.23 3.05
C PRO A 115 41.34 -18.65 4.44
N LEU A 116 41.15 -17.73 5.40
CA LEU A 116 40.74 -18.09 6.76
C LEU A 116 39.22 -18.19 6.84
N LEU A 117 38.75 -19.30 7.44
CA LEU A 117 37.33 -19.47 7.76
C LEU A 117 36.94 -18.46 8.82
N CYS A 118 35.95 -17.62 8.53
CA CYS A 118 35.41 -16.62 9.45
C CYS A 118 34.06 -17.06 10.04
N GLY A 119 33.84 -16.77 11.30
CA GLY A 119 32.50 -16.83 11.90
C GLY A 119 31.75 -15.53 11.56
N ASP A 120 30.51 -15.61 11.08
CA ASP A 120 29.66 -14.46 10.76
C ASP A 120 28.75 -14.16 11.93
N LEU A 121 28.94 -13.01 12.59
CA LEU A 121 28.10 -12.56 13.70
C LEU A 121 27.01 -11.58 13.24
N PHE A 122 27.22 -10.92 12.12
CA PHE A 122 26.27 -9.97 11.58
C PHE A 122 25.02 -10.69 11.06
N GLY A 123 23.85 -10.08 11.24
CA GLY A 123 22.56 -10.60 10.77
C GLY A 123 22.01 -11.79 11.58
N LEU A 124 22.63 -12.13 12.71
CA LEU A 124 22.14 -13.16 13.60
C LEU A 124 21.42 -12.54 14.80
N ASP A 125 20.48 -13.29 15.41
CA ASP A 125 19.98 -12.96 16.73
C ASP A 125 21.09 -13.21 17.79
N GLU A 126 20.94 -12.59 18.97
CA GLU A 126 21.94 -12.65 20.05
C GLU A 126 22.33 -14.07 20.43
N ARG A 127 21.37 -15.01 20.53
CA ARG A 127 21.61 -16.39 20.88
C ARG A 127 22.48 -17.10 19.82
N ARG A 128 22.15 -16.91 18.54
CA ARG A 128 22.91 -17.49 17.42
C ARG A 128 24.27 -16.85 17.26
N ALA A 129 24.37 -15.54 17.42
CA ALA A 129 25.65 -14.81 17.39
C ALA A 129 26.57 -15.35 18.48
N ARG A 130 26.05 -15.59 19.69
CA ARG A 130 26.77 -16.22 20.77
C ARG A 130 27.25 -17.64 20.43
N GLU A 131 26.37 -18.50 19.87
CA GLU A 131 26.72 -19.85 19.42
C GLU A 131 27.87 -19.83 18.40
N VAL A 132 27.80 -18.95 17.41
CA VAL A 132 28.85 -18.78 16.39
C VAL A 132 30.16 -18.26 16.99
N LEU A 133 30.10 -17.28 17.88
CA LEU A 133 31.27 -16.73 18.58
C LEU A 133 31.98 -17.83 19.39
N LEU A 134 31.24 -18.60 20.19
CA LEU A 134 31.78 -19.69 20.99
C LEU A 134 32.33 -20.82 20.13
N ALA A 135 31.66 -21.16 19.02
CA ALA A 135 32.16 -22.15 18.06
C ALA A 135 33.41 -21.68 17.33
N ALA A 136 33.55 -20.38 16.99
CA ALA A 136 34.76 -19.83 16.38
C ALA A 136 35.96 -19.93 17.33
N VAL A 137 35.75 -19.75 18.63
CA VAL A 137 36.81 -19.88 19.65
C VAL A 137 37.01 -21.29 20.12
N GLY A 138 35.94 -22.06 20.45
CA GLY A 138 36.00 -23.40 21.00
C GLY A 138 36.21 -24.55 19.97
N GLY A 139 36.03 -24.24 18.69
CA GLY A 139 36.05 -25.22 17.59
C GLY A 139 34.63 -25.67 17.20
N PRO A 140 34.45 -26.34 16.02
CA PRO A 140 33.16 -26.70 15.49
C PRO A 140 32.48 -27.74 16.36
N VAL A 141 31.27 -27.41 16.87
CA VAL A 141 30.41 -28.29 17.63
C VAL A 141 29.38 -28.90 16.68
N ARG A 142 29.26 -30.25 16.67
CA ARG A 142 28.17 -30.90 15.92
C ARG A 142 26.86 -30.67 16.65
N PRO A 143 25.77 -30.23 15.98
CA PRO A 143 24.46 -30.08 16.61
C PRO A 143 24.00 -31.39 17.23
N SER A 144 23.55 -31.33 18.48
CA SER A 144 22.95 -32.47 19.20
C SER A 144 21.54 -32.77 18.71
N ASP A 145 20.86 -31.76 18.16
CA ASP A 145 19.49 -31.84 17.67
C ASP A 145 19.44 -31.59 16.15
N ARG A 146 18.38 -32.09 15.54
CA ARG A 146 18.15 -31.87 14.10
C ARG A 146 18.04 -30.37 13.81
N PRO A 147 18.89 -29.80 12.92
CA PRO A 147 18.74 -28.40 12.52
C PRO A 147 17.33 -28.13 12.01
N SER A 148 16.72 -27.03 12.44
CA SER A 148 15.42 -26.61 11.94
C SER A 148 15.47 -26.39 10.42
N PHE A 149 14.38 -26.75 9.74
CA PHE A 149 14.24 -26.55 8.30
C PHE A 149 14.38 -25.05 7.97
N PRO A 150 15.20 -24.64 6.97
CA PRO A 150 15.50 -23.24 6.70
C PRO A 150 14.32 -22.36 6.26
N GLY A 151 13.10 -22.92 6.22
CA GLY A 151 11.89 -22.25 5.75
C GLY A 151 10.88 -21.83 6.85
N ALA A 152 11.23 -21.92 8.14
CA ALA A 152 10.31 -21.47 9.21
C ALA A 152 10.44 -19.96 9.46
N ALA A 153 9.35 -19.24 9.27
CA ALA A 153 9.24 -17.82 9.56
C ALA A 153 9.49 -17.53 11.05
N VAL A 154 10.41 -16.65 11.35
CA VAL A 154 10.60 -16.07 12.69
C VAL A 154 9.83 -14.76 12.75
N SER A 155 8.72 -14.76 13.48
CA SER A 155 7.98 -13.54 13.83
C SER A 155 8.74 -12.79 14.93
N GLY A 156 9.21 -11.58 14.61
CA GLY A 156 9.86 -10.70 15.58
C GLY A 156 10.33 -9.41 14.93
N VAL A 157 9.61 -8.32 15.21
CA VAL A 157 9.94 -6.96 14.76
C VAL A 157 11.10 -6.41 15.58
N GLY A 158 12.15 -5.94 14.91
CA GLY A 158 13.16 -5.05 15.49
C GLY A 158 14.58 -5.60 15.53
N GLY A 159 15.37 -5.34 14.51
CA GLY A 159 16.81 -5.54 14.52
C GLY A 159 17.42 -5.40 13.13
N GLY A 160 17.96 -4.20 12.82
CA GLY A 160 18.55 -3.87 11.51
C GLY A 160 19.88 -4.55 11.28
N GLY A 161 19.90 -5.84 10.90
CA GLY A 161 21.08 -6.56 10.46
C GLY A 161 20.82 -7.30 9.14
N PRO A 162 21.84 -7.64 8.32
CA PRO A 162 21.67 -8.40 7.10
C PRO A 162 21.08 -9.79 7.38
N ARG A 163 20.07 -10.14 6.63
CA ARG A 163 19.30 -11.39 6.76
C ARG A 163 20.01 -12.57 6.11
N PRO A 164 19.72 -13.82 6.56
CA PRO A 164 20.24 -15.01 5.90
C PRO A 164 19.89 -15.04 4.40
N PRO A 165 20.76 -15.56 3.54
CA PRO A 165 20.44 -15.73 2.13
C PRO A 165 19.14 -16.51 1.94
N GLY A 166 18.16 -15.94 1.21
CA GLY A 166 16.86 -16.56 0.95
C GLY A 166 15.74 -16.19 1.92
N SER A 167 15.96 -15.34 2.94
CA SER A 167 14.89 -14.82 3.79
C SER A 167 14.39 -13.47 3.25
N TYR A 168 13.07 -13.37 3.07
CA TYR A 168 12.42 -12.11 2.68
C TYR A 168 12.17 -11.19 3.88
N PRO A 169 12.09 -9.86 3.67
CA PRO A 169 11.56 -8.93 4.65
C PRO A 169 10.17 -9.37 5.15
N ALA A 170 9.85 -9.07 6.41
CA ALA A 170 8.51 -9.31 6.94
C ALA A 170 7.44 -8.52 6.16
N VAL A 171 7.82 -7.34 5.65
CA VAL A 171 7.00 -6.51 4.79
C VAL A 171 7.50 -6.66 3.36
N TRP A 172 6.78 -7.48 2.57
CA TRP A 172 7.15 -7.86 1.22
C TRP A 172 5.91 -8.20 0.40
N ASN A 173 5.68 -7.46 -0.70
CA ASN A 173 4.61 -7.74 -1.65
C ASN A 173 5.08 -7.76 -3.11
N VAL A 174 6.39 -7.94 -3.33
CA VAL A 174 6.95 -7.97 -4.70
C VAL A 174 6.34 -9.11 -5.51
N PRO A 175 5.93 -8.88 -6.76
CA PRO A 175 5.47 -9.93 -7.66
C PRO A 175 6.46 -11.09 -7.75
N ARG A 176 5.97 -12.31 -8.00
CA ARG A 176 6.83 -13.51 -8.09
C ARG A 176 7.93 -13.31 -9.14
N ARG A 177 9.16 -13.70 -8.78
CA ARG A 177 10.30 -13.72 -9.68
C ARG A 177 10.06 -14.67 -10.84
N LEU A 178 10.49 -14.30 -12.04
CA LEU A 178 10.55 -15.23 -13.17
C LEU A 178 11.65 -16.25 -12.93
N ALA A 179 11.35 -17.54 -13.13
CA ALA A 179 12.34 -18.61 -12.95
C ALA A 179 13.49 -18.50 -13.98
N GLY A 180 13.20 -17.97 -15.17
CA GLY A 180 14.13 -17.82 -16.29
C GLY A 180 14.43 -16.35 -16.61
N PHE A 181 14.83 -15.54 -15.62
CA PHE A 181 15.29 -14.18 -15.93
C PHE A 181 16.70 -14.23 -16.52
N THR A 182 16.82 -13.81 -17.76
CA THR A 182 18.07 -13.87 -18.54
C THR A 182 18.52 -12.48 -18.95
N GLY A 183 19.85 -12.23 -18.89
CA GLY A 183 20.47 -10.96 -19.30
C GLY A 183 20.32 -9.84 -18.29
N ARG A 184 20.69 -8.62 -18.69
CA ARG A 184 20.57 -7.38 -17.91
C ARG A 184 21.49 -7.27 -16.69
N GLU A 185 22.49 -8.13 -16.51
CA GLU A 185 23.42 -8.10 -15.36
C GLU A 185 24.11 -6.73 -15.24
N SER A 186 24.54 -6.16 -16.37
CA SER A 186 25.18 -4.84 -16.42
C SER A 186 24.23 -3.72 -15.99
N LEU A 187 22.97 -3.80 -16.41
CA LEU A 187 21.96 -2.81 -16.07
C LEU A 187 21.54 -2.93 -14.59
N LEU A 188 21.40 -4.16 -14.08
CA LEU A 188 21.15 -4.41 -12.66
C LEU A 188 22.28 -3.92 -11.77
N ALA A 189 23.54 -4.16 -12.17
CA ALA A 189 24.71 -3.68 -11.45
C ALA A 189 24.79 -2.13 -11.47
N ALA A 190 24.54 -1.50 -12.62
CA ALA A 190 24.48 -0.05 -12.74
C ALA A 190 23.35 0.56 -11.90
N LEU A 191 22.17 -0.05 -11.88
CA LEU A 191 21.04 0.36 -11.04
C LEU A 191 21.41 0.26 -9.56
N ARG A 192 22.03 -0.84 -9.13
CA ARG A 192 22.52 -1.01 -7.77
C ARG A 192 23.53 0.06 -7.39
N GLN A 193 24.53 0.30 -8.23
CA GLN A 193 25.54 1.32 -7.98
C GLN A 193 24.93 2.72 -7.84
N ARG A 194 23.96 3.05 -8.69
CA ARG A 194 23.25 4.34 -8.62
C ARG A 194 22.42 4.48 -7.34
N LEU A 195 21.74 3.41 -6.90
CA LEU A 195 20.91 3.41 -5.70
C LEU A 195 21.74 3.36 -4.40
N THR A 196 22.99 2.91 -4.43
CA THR A 196 23.85 2.81 -3.24
C THR A 196 24.95 3.87 -3.18
N GLY A 197 25.12 4.71 -4.20
CA GLY A 197 26.24 5.65 -4.35
C GLY A 197 26.07 7.02 -3.69
N GLY A 198 25.09 7.23 -2.80
CA GLY A 198 24.85 8.51 -2.14
C GLY A 198 24.20 8.40 -0.76
N ASP A 199 24.30 9.48 0.04
CA ASP A 199 23.76 9.57 1.40
C ASP A 199 22.27 9.94 1.47
N ARG A 200 21.56 10.04 0.33
CA ARG A 200 20.17 10.45 0.24
C ARG A 200 19.33 9.40 -0.49
N ALA A 201 18.01 9.42 -0.27
CA ALA A 201 17.06 8.62 -1.03
C ALA A 201 17.29 8.82 -2.54
N LEU A 202 17.55 7.73 -3.26
CA LEU A 202 17.82 7.77 -4.68
C LEU A 202 16.61 7.22 -5.42
N VAL A 203 15.98 8.10 -6.20
CA VAL A 203 14.86 7.74 -7.08
C VAL A 203 15.42 7.48 -8.47
N GLN A 204 15.18 6.27 -9.01
CA GLN A 204 15.56 5.89 -10.37
C GLN A 204 14.32 5.63 -11.22
N ALA A 205 14.22 6.27 -12.37
CA ALA A 205 13.12 6.05 -13.31
C ALA A 205 13.57 5.16 -14.47
N LEU A 206 13.10 3.91 -14.49
CA LEU A 206 13.28 2.99 -15.59
C LEU A 206 12.29 3.33 -16.71
N HIS A 207 12.78 3.83 -17.83
CA HIS A 207 11.94 4.19 -18.98
C HIS A 207 12.33 3.43 -20.24
N GLY A 208 11.39 3.23 -21.15
CA GLY A 208 11.60 2.52 -22.43
C GLY A 208 10.29 2.03 -23.04
N LEU A 209 10.36 1.40 -24.19
CA LEU A 209 9.22 0.83 -24.89
C LEU A 209 8.42 -0.14 -24.03
N GLY A 210 7.16 -0.37 -24.37
CA GLY A 210 6.36 -1.43 -23.74
C GLY A 210 6.91 -2.81 -24.11
N GLY A 211 6.93 -3.73 -23.12
CA GLY A 211 7.39 -5.11 -23.34
C GLY A 211 8.91 -5.34 -23.27
N VAL A 212 9.72 -4.30 -23.01
CA VAL A 212 11.19 -4.42 -22.86
C VAL A 212 11.65 -4.98 -21.50
N GLY A 213 10.71 -5.24 -20.59
CA GLY A 213 11.04 -5.89 -19.32
C GLY A 213 11.35 -4.96 -18.14
N LYS A 214 10.93 -3.68 -18.14
CA LYS A 214 11.14 -2.73 -17.02
C LYS A 214 10.64 -3.26 -15.69
N THR A 215 9.39 -3.70 -15.64
CA THR A 215 8.77 -4.33 -14.47
C THR A 215 9.56 -5.55 -14.01
N GLN A 216 9.98 -6.42 -14.95
CA GLN A 216 10.76 -7.60 -14.61
C GLN A 216 12.16 -7.25 -14.09
N LEU A 217 12.79 -6.19 -14.62
CA LEU A 217 14.06 -5.68 -14.12
C LEU A 217 13.93 -5.18 -12.67
N ALA A 218 12.85 -4.47 -12.33
CA ALA A 218 12.58 -4.01 -10.98
C ALA A 218 12.28 -5.19 -10.03
N VAL A 219 11.52 -6.19 -10.47
CA VAL A 219 11.29 -7.43 -9.73
C VAL A 219 12.61 -8.12 -9.47
N GLU A 220 13.41 -8.37 -10.51
CA GLU A 220 14.71 -9.05 -10.39
C GLU A 220 15.66 -8.31 -9.46
N TYR A 221 15.70 -6.96 -9.54
CA TYR A 221 16.46 -6.12 -8.63
C TYR A 221 16.04 -6.35 -7.17
N ALA A 222 14.74 -6.36 -6.88
CA ALA A 222 14.23 -6.56 -5.54
C ALA A 222 14.64 -7.92 -4.98
N TYR A 223 14.59 -8.99 -5.78
CA TYR A 223 14.98 -10.34 -5.37
C TYR A 223 16.49 -10.49 -5.21
N LEU A 224 17.30 -9.97 -6.14
CA LEU A 224 18.77 -10.09 -6.07
C LEU A 224 19.36 -9.34 -4.88
N PHE A 225 18.79 -8.19 -4.56
CA PHE A 225 19.31 -7.31 -3.51
C PHE A 225 18.44 -7.30 -2.25
N VAL A 226 17.60 -8.34 -2.06
CA VAL A 226 16.69 -8.47 -0.90
C VAL A 226 17.40 -8.33 0.44
N GLY A 227 18.63 -8.82 0.60
CA GLY A 227 19.43 -8.69 1.81
C GLY A 227 19.81 -7.25 2.18
N GLY A 228 19.69 -6.31 1.24
CA GLY A 228 19.95 -4.89 1.44
C GLY A 228 18.76 -4.13 2.06
N TYR A 229 17.59 -4.76 2.21
CA TYR A 229 16.36 -4.09 2.60
C TYR A 229 15.65 -4.80 3.76
N ASP A 230 15.09 -4.03 4.69
CA ASP A 230 14.25 -4.51 5.78
C ASP A 230 12.76 -4.44 5.43
N LEU A 231 12.43 -3.68 4.39
CA LEU A 231 11.10 -3.52 3.82
C LEU A 231 11.22 -3.37 2.30
N VAL A 232 10.40 -4.09 1.56
CA VAL A 232 10.22 -3.88 0.12
C VAL A 232 8.73 -3.84 -0.19
N TRP A 233 8.28 -2.75 -0.82
CA TRP A 233 6.88 -2.58 -1.15
C TRP A 233 6.68 -2.22 -2.62
N TRP A 234 5.76 -2.90 -3.26
CA TRP A 234 5.38 -2.73 -4.66
C TRP A 234 4.05 -2.01 -4.75
N ILE A 235 4.01 -0.95 -5.56
CA ILE A 235 2.83 -0.13 -5.80
C ILE A 235 2.60 -0.09 -7.31
N ASP A 236 1.43 -0.51 -7.76
CA ASP A 236 0.99 -0.23 -9.12
C ASP A 236 0.58 1.25 -9.20
N ALA A 237 1.32 2.01 -9.99
CA ALA A 237 1.16 3.45 -10.13
C ALA A 237 0.58 3.86 -11.48
N GLU A 238 -0.02 2.94 -12.22
CA GLU A 238 -0.71 3.25 -13.49
C GLU A 238 -1.87 4.22 -13.24
N ARG A 239 -2.52 4.11 -12.08
CA ARG A 239 -3.55 5.01 -11.60
C ARG A 239 -3.10 5.70 -10.32
N ALA A 240 -2.79 6.99 -10.43
CA ALA A 240 -2.30 7.79 -9.30
C ALA A 240 -3.34 7.87 -8.16
N ASP A 241 -4.62 7.87 -8.49
CA ASP A 241 -5.76 7.87 -7.56
C ASP A 241 -5.85 6.62 -6.67
N LEU A 242 -5.23 5.49 -7.08
CA LEU A 242 -5.22 4.26 -6.30
C LEU A 242 -3.93 4.04 -5.48
N ILE A 243 -2.93 4.92 -5.59
CA ILE A 243 -1.67 4.80 -4.84
C ILE A 243 -1.91 4.87 -3.33
N GLY A 244 -2.79 5.76 -2.88
CA GLY A 244 -3.12 5.96 -1.46
C GLY A 244 -3.58 4.68 -0.78
N GLU A 245 -4.41 3.91 -1.44
CA GLU A 245 -4.89 2.62 -0.94
C GLU A 245 -3.75 1.61 -0.74
N GLN A 246 -2.83 1.52 -1.69
CA GLN A 246 -1.68 0.62 -1.62
C GLN A 246 -0.64 1.06 -0.58
N VAL A 247 -0.52 2.37 -0.33
CA VAL A 247 0.27 2.93 0.78
C VAL A 247 -0.36 2.58 2.13
N SER A 248 -1.70 2.62 2.23
CA SER A 248 -2.41 2.17 3.43
C SER A 248 -2.20 0.68 3.69
N ALA A 249 -2.22 -0.14 2.64
CA ALA A 249 -1.92 -1.57 2.73
C ALA A 249 -0.49 -1.82 3.25
N LEU A 250 0.49 -1.00 2.85
CA LEU A 250 1.85 -1.04 3.42
C LEU A 250 1.83 -0.80 4.93
N ALA A 251 1.12 0.25 5.38
CA ALA A 251 1.07 0.61 6.81
C ALA A 251 0.48 -0.52 7.67
N VAL A 252 -0.57 -1.17 7.16
CA VAL A 252 -1.19 -2.33 7.83
C VAL A 252 -0.27 -3.55 7.80
N ALA A 253 0.33 -3.88 6.65
CA ALA A 253 1.24 -5.02 6.52
C ALA A 253 2.51 -4.89 7.40
N ALA A 254 2.88 -3.66 7.72
CA ALA A 254 4.02 -3.35 8.58
C ALA A 254 3.65 -3.20 10.07
N ASP A 255 2.40 -3.44 10.45
CA ASP A 255 1.87 -3.23 11.82
C ASP A 255 2.09 -1.79 12.34
N TRP A 256 2.09 -0.79 11.44
CA TRP A 256 2.22 0.62 11.81
C TRP A 256 0.88 1.27 12.12
N VAL A 257 -0.18 0.73 11.58
CA VAL A 257 -1.57 1.11 11.82
C VAL A 257 -2.46 -0.13 11.81
N GLU A 258 -3.61 -0.03 12.44
CA GLU A 258 -4.63 -1.09 12.41
C GLU A 258 -5.33 -1.16 11.05
N ALA A 259 -5.87 -2.34 10.71
CA ALA A 259 -6.71 -2.50 9.54
C ALA A 259 -7.95 -1.59 9.67
N GLY A 260 -8.34 -0.93 8.58
CA GLY A 260 -9.42 0.05 8.61
C GLY A 260 -9.00 1.49 8.91
N THR A 261 -7.71 1.75 9.12
CA THR A 261 -7.20 3.13 9.29
C THR A 261 -7.39 3.93 7.99
N VAL A 262 -7.84 5.17 8.13
CA VAL A 262 -8.01 6.12 7.03
C VAL A 262 -6.70 6.35 6.28
N THR A 263 -6.75 6.43 4.96
CA THR A 263 -5.56 6.51 4.08
C THR A 263 -4.62 7.64 4.45
N ALA A 264 -5.12 8.83 4.78
CA ALA A 264 -4.27 9.96 5.16
C ALA A 264 -3.40 9.65 6.41
N VAL A 265 -3.97 8.94 7.40
CA VAL A 265 -3.26 8.51 8.61
C VAL A 265 -2.22 7.45 8.30
N ALA A 266 -2.61 6.47 7.49
CA ALA A 266 -1.73 5.40 7.06
C ALA A 266 -0.54 5.96 6.27
N ALA A 267 -0.78 6.89 5.33
CA ALA A 267 0.25 7.54 4.55
C ALA A 267 1.23 8.37 5.40
N ASP A 268 0.72 9.12 6.39
CA ASP A 268 1.57 9.86 7.32
C ASP A 268 2.37 8.91 8.24
N ALA A 269 1.78 7.81 8.67
CA ALA A 269 2.48 6.78 9.43
C ALA A 269 3.61 6.16 8.59
N VAL A 270 3.37 5.83 7.32
CA VAL A 270 4.39 5.36 6.38
C VAL A 270 5.51 6.39 6.26
N SER A 271 5.18 7.66 5.96
CA SER A 271 6.17 8.73 5.79
C SER A 271 7.03 8.93 7.04
N ARG A 272 6.42 8.93 8.23
CA ARG A 272 7.17 9.07 9.51
C ARG A 272 8.06 7.87 9.80
N ARG A 273 7.56 6.66 9.59
CA ARG A 273 8.34 5.43 9.84
C ARG A 273 9.51 5.29 8.87
N LEU A 274 9.29 5.58 7.58
CA LEU A 274 10.33 5.50 6.57
C LEU A 274 11.46 6.52 6.81
N ARG A 275 11.18 7.72 7.36
CA ARG A 275 12.23 8.69 7.76
C ARG A 275 13.18 8.14 8.83
N GLY A 276 12.69 7.26 9.70
CA GLY A 276 13.50 6.59 10.72
C GLY A 276 14.22 5.33 10.24
N MET A 277 14.04 4.95 8.98
CA MET A 277 14.62 3.75 8.38
C MET A 277 15.47 4.13 7.17
N SER A 278 16.57 3.41 6.92
CA SER A 278 17.43 3.62 5.74
C SER A 278 17.40 2.44 4.76
N ARG A 279 16.88 1.28 5.18
CA ARG A 279 16.97 0.03 4.43
C ARG A 279 15.59 -0.39 3.91
N TRP A 280 14.95 0.46 3.11
CA TRP A 280 13.68 0.15 2.46
C TRP A 280 13.76 0.43 0.96
N LEU A 281 12.94 -0.28 0.22
CA LEU A 281 12.73 -0.11 -1.23
C LEU A 281 11.23 0.00 -1.51
N ILE A 282 10.84 1.06 -2.19
CA ILE A 282 9.50 1.19 -2.76
C ILE A 282 9.61 1.22 -4.28
N VAL A 283 8.78 0.43 -4.93
CA VAL A 283 8.68 0.37 -6.39
C VAL A 283 7.33 0.91 -6.82
N PHE A 284 7.35 1.98 -7.63
CA PHE A 284 6.16 2.48 -8.33
C PHE A 284 6.18 1.94 -9.76
N ASP A 285 5.37 0.93 -10.03
CA ASP A 285 5.34 0.29 -11.34
C ASP A 285 4.30 0.96 -12.25
N ASN A 286 4.62 1.08 -13.53
CA ASN A 286 3.78 1.67 -14.58
C ASN A 286 3.40 3.15 -14.39
N ALA A 287 4.14 3.90 -13.59
CA ALA A 287 3.81 5.29 -13.29
C ALA A 287 3.73 6.19 -14.53
N GLU A 288 2.74 7.07 -14.54
CA GLU A 288 2.69 8.20 -15.45
C GLU A 288 3.18 9.47 -14.75
N PRO A 289 3.91 10.37 -15.46
CA PRO A 289 4.33 11.64 -14.87
C PRO A 289 3.10 12.47 -14.48
N SER A 290 2.94 12.73 -13.19
CA SER A 290 1.90 13.59 -12.65
C SER A 290 2.40 14.29 -11.37
N ASP A 291 1.82 15.45 -11.05
CA ASP A 291 2.12 16.14 -9.79
C ASP A 291 1.64 15.31 -8.58
N GLU A 292 0.60 14.50 -8.77
CA GLU A 292 0.05 13.62 -7.73
C GLU A 292 1.06 12.55 -7.30
N LEU A 293 1.80 11.93 -8.24
CA LEU A 293 2.84 10.97 -7.89
C LEU A 293 3.92 11.61 -7.01
N GLY A 294 4.26 12.86 -7.26
CA GLY A 294 5.24 13.61 -6.47
C GLY A 294 4.88 13.67 -4.99
N SER A 295 3.59 13.76 -4.66
CA SER A 295 3.08 13.79 -3.28
C SER A 295 3.22 12.44 -2.54
N TRP A 296 3.32 11.35 -3.29
CA TRP A 296 3.48 9.99 -2.74
C TRP A 296 4.91 9.52 -2.60
N LEU A 297 5.89 10.29 -3.10
CA LEU A 297 7.29 9.89 -2.99
C LEU A 297 7.75 9.99 -1.54
N PRO A 298 8.35 8.91 -1.01
CA PRO A 298 8.82 8.89 0.37
C PRO A 298 9.94 9.90 0.61
N PRO A 299 10.13 10.32 1.88
CA PRO A 299 11.19 11.27 2.24
C PRO A 299 12.60 10.71 2.04
N ASP A 300 13.58 11.59 2.08
CA ASP A 300 15.02 11.51 1.75
C ASP A 300 15.84 10.35 2.35
N THR A 301 15.26 9.19 2.62
CA THR A 301 15.94 7.98 3.11
C THR A 301 15.49 6.76 2.32
N GLY A 302 16.38 5.77 2.10
CA GLY A 302 16.06 4.54 1.39
C GLY A 302 16.01 4.68 -0.14
N HIS A 303 15.39 3.74 -0.84
CA HIS A 303 15.46 3.65 -2.29
C HIS A 303 14.07 3.61 -2.95
N VAL A 304 13.94 4.26 -4.10
CA VAL A 304 12.74 4.23 -4.92
C VAL A 304 13.09 3.84 -6.35
N ILE A 305 12.33 2.92 -6.92
CA ILE A 305 12.37 2.59 -8.34
C ILE A 305 11.01 2.95 -8.95
N ILE A 306 11.02 3.73 -10.03
CA ILE A 306 9.83 4.06 -10.80
C ILE A 306 9.95 3.37 -12.15
N THR A 307 8.97 2.60 -12.60
CA THR A 307 8.93 2.13 -13.99
C THR A 307 7.92 2.95 -14.77
N SER A 308 8.27 3.35 -15.99
CA SER A 308 7.41 4.18 -16.83
C SER A 308 7.66 3.95 -18.33
N ARG A 309 6.67 4.27 -19.15
CA ARG A 309 6.82 4.38 -20.60
C ARG A 309 7.29 5.76 -21.04
N ARG A 310 7.16 6.77 -20.17
CA ARG A 310 7.47 8.18 -20.47
C ARG A 310 8.73 8.66 -19.77
N ARG A 311 9.41 9.66 -20.34
CA ARG A 311 10.64 10.27 -19.80
C ARG A 311 10.37 11.43 -18.84
N GLY A 312 9.14 11.68 -18.40
CA GLY A 312 8.69 12.88 -17.68
C GLY A 312 9.13 13.03 -16.22
N PHE A 313 10.06 12.24 -15.71
CA PHE A 313 10.47 12.23 -14.30
C PHE A 313 11.76 13.02 -14.00
N ALA A 314 12.27 13.82 -14.95
CA ALA A 314 13.59 14.46 -14.84
C ALA A 314 13.76 15.41 -13.63
N GLY A 315 12.68 15.91 -13.02
CA GLY A 315 12.74 16.72 -11.80
C GLY A 315 12.70 15.93 -10.49
N VAL A 316 12.38 14.62 -10.55
CA VAL A 316 12.08 13.80 -9.38
C VAL A 316 12.96 12.56 -9.29
N ALA A 317 13.40 12.01 -10.45
CA ALA A 317 14.13 10.75 -10.54
C ALA A 317 15.24 10.82 -11.57
N ALA A 318 16.37 10.15 -11.31
CA ALA A 318 17.42 9.97 -12.31
C ALA A 318 16.97 8.93 -13.36
N PRO A 319 17.04 9.26 -14.67
CA PRO A 319 16.55 8.37 -15.71
C PRO A 319 17.50 7.20 -15.97
N VAL A 320 16.94 6.01 -16.13
CA VAL A 320 17.60 4.79 -16.60
C VAL A 320 16.87 4.25 -17.81
N GLU A 321 17.49 4.26 -18.96
CA GLU A 321 16.91 3.75 -20.19
C GLU A 321 16.98 2.22 -20.23
N VAL A 322 15.84 1.59 -20.53
CA VAL A 322 15.72 0.14 -20.73
C VAL A 322 15.29 -0.09 -22.16
N ASP A 323 16.20 -0.56 -22.97
CA ASP A 323 15.97 -0.86 -24.40
C ASP A 323 15.57 -2.33 -24.60
N VAL A 324 15.36 -2.77 -25.85
CA VAL A 324 15.22 -4.20 -26.20
C VAL A 324 16.46 -4.98 -25.75
N PHE A 325 16.40 -6.30 -25.76
CA PHE A 325 17.58 -7.13 -25.49
C PHE A 325 18.69 -6.92 -26.53
N ASP A 326 19.92 -7.08 -26.09
CA ASP A 326 20.96 -7.34 -27.07
C ASP A 326 20.76 -8.74 -27.72
N ARG A 327 21.43 -8.99 -28.84
CA ARG A 327 21.27 -10.24 -29.58
C ARG A 327 21.68 -11.46 -28.75
N GLY A 328 22.70 -11.36 -27.94
CA GLY A 328 23.15 -12.44 -27.07
C GLY A 328 22.12 -12.78 -25.99
N GLU A 329 21.52 -11.76 -25.37
CA GLU A 329 20.43 -11.91 -24.39
C GLU A 329 19.20 -12.56 -25.04
N SER A 330 18.84 -12.14 -26.27
CA SER A 330 17.70 -12.69 -27.01
C SER A 330 17.89 -14.19 -27.32
N VAL A 331 19.08 -14.56 -27.81
CA VAL A 331 19.43 -15.94 -28.10
C VAL A 331 19.46 -16.77 -26.83
N ALA A 332 20.00 -16.24 -25.71
CA ALA A 332 20.06 -16.93 -24.44
C ALA A 332 18.66 -17.22 -23.92
N LEU A 333 17.75 -16.23 -23.93
CA LEU A 333 16.35 -16.40 -23.49
C LEU A 333 15.63 -17.48 -24.34
N LEU A 334 15.72 -17.44 -25.65
CA LEU A 334 15.06 -18.40 -26.50
C LEU A 334 15.57 -19.84 -26.27
N ARG A 335 16.89 -20.01 -26.05
CA ARG A 335 17.48 -21.31 -25.73
C ARG A 335 17.18 -21.80 -24.31
N GLU A 336 16.83 -20.92 -23.40
CA GLU A 336 16.33 -21.33 -22.08
C GLU A 336 14.94 -21.96 -22.19
N TYR A 337 14.04 -21.36 -23.03
CA TYR A 337 12.72 -21.94 -23.30
C TYR A 337 12.81 -23.22 -24.13
N VAL A 338 13.63 -23.21 -25.17
CA VAL A 338 13.78 -24.31 -26.12
C VAL A 338 15.26 -24.73 -26.24
N PRO A 339 15.78 -25.57 -25.32
CA PRO A 339 17.21 -25.92 -25.27
C PRO A 339 17.78 -26.58 -26.55
N THR A 340 16.91 -27.11 -27.40
CA THR A 340 17.30 -27.76 -28.66
C THR A 340 17.52 -26.77 -29.80
N LEU A 341 17.24 -25.49 -29.64
CA LEU A 341 17.45 -24.50 -30.67
C LEU A 341 18.94 -24.35 -31.00
N THR A 342 19.25 -24.36 -32.32
CA THR A 342 20.55 -23.92 -32.77
C THR A 342 20.70 -22.40 -32.59
N GLU A 343 21.93 -21.94 -32.40
CA GLU A 343 22.22 -20.50 -32.27
C GLU A 343 21.69 -19.70 -33.48
N ARG A 344 21.86 -20.27 -34.69
CA ARG A 344 21.36 -19.69 -35.93
C ARG A 344 19.83 -19.54 -35.97
N ASP A 345 19.10 -20.53 -35.47
CA ASP A 345 17.64 -20.51 -35.47
C ASP A 345 17.11 -19.56 -34.40
N ALA A 346 17.76 -19.52 -33.22
CA ALA A 346 17.47 -18.54 -32.19
C ALA A 346 17.75 -17.10 -32.65
N ASP A 347 18.84 -16.88 -33.40
CA ASP A 347 19.15 -15.57 -34.01
C ASP A 347 18.06 -15.15 -35.00
N ARG A 348 17.60 -16.04 -35.89
CA ARG A 348 16.52 -15.76 -36.86
C ARG A 348 15.22 -15.37 -36.13
N LEU A 349 14.85 -16.07 -35.09
CA LEU A 349 13.68 -15.73 -34.28
C LEU A 349 13.85 -14.37 -33.60
N ALA A 350 15.00 -14.09 -33.03
CA ALA A 350 15.30 -12.83 -32.37
C ALA A 350 15.18 -11.64 -33.34
N VAL A 351 15.70 -11.78 -34.57
CA VAL A 351 15.53 -10.78 -35.65
C VAL A 351 14.06 -10.55 -35.98
N ALA A 352 13.29 -11.63 -36.17
CA ALA A 352 11.87 -11.54 -36.55
C ALA A 352 11.01 -10.89 -35.44
N LEU A 353 11.35 -11.14 -34.17
CA LEU A 353 10.66 -10.62 -32.98
C LEU A 353 11.21 -9.27 -32.50
N GLY A 354 12.22 -8.71 -33.21
CA GLY A 354 12.79 -7.39 -32.92
C GLY A 354 13.47 -7.29 -31.55
N ASP A 355 14.07 -8.38 -31.08
CA ASP A 355 14.73 -8.48 -29.77
C ASP A 355 13.87 -8.06 -28.58
N LEU A 356 12.54 -8.12 -28.74
CA LEU A 356 11.59 -7.70 -27.71
C LEU A 356 11.36 -8.82 -26.68
N PRO A 357 11.77 -8.67 -25.41
CA PRO A 357 11.73 -9.76 -24.42
C PRO A 357 10.36 -10.43 -24.28
N LEU A 358 9.27 -9.65 -24.31
CA LEU A 358 7.92 -10.20 -24.19
C LEU A 358 7.54 -11.08 -25.40
N ALA A 359 7.89 -10.65 -26.61
CA ALA A 359 7.62 -11.42 -27.84
C ALA A 359 8.48 -12.70 -27.89
N LEU A 360 9.74 -12.60 -27.46
CA LEU A 360 10.65 -13.74 -27.38
C LEU A 360 10.14 -14.80 -26.37
N ALA A 361 9.68 -14.35 -25.19
CA ALA A 361 9.12 -15.25 -24.17
C ALA A 361 7.84 -15.94 -24.66
N GLN A 362 6.96 -15.22 -25.37
CA GLN A 362 5.75 -15.81 -25.96
C GLN A 362 6.09 -16.84 -27.04
N ALA A 363 7.02 -16.54 -27.95
CA ALA A 363 7.47 -17.48 -28.97
C ALA A 363 8.11 -18.74 -28.34
N GLY A 364 8.99 -18.53 -27.36
CA GLY A 364 9.64 -19.63 -26.62
C GLY A 364 8.63 -20.54 -25.91
N GLY A 365 7.66 -19.95 -25.22
CA GLY A 365 6.58 -20.68 -24.55
C GLY A 365 5.74 -21.49 -25.52
N LEU A 366 5.28 -20.88 -26.61
CA LEU A 366 4.49 -21.56 -27.65
C LEU A 366 5.27 -22.73 -28.28
N MET A 367 6.53 -22.52 -28.67
CA MET A 367 7.35 -23.55 -29.28
C MET A 367 7.63 -24.71 -28.31
N THR A 368 7.81 -24.42 -27.04
CA THR A 368 8.01 -25.44 -26.00
C THR A 368 6.76 -26.28 -25.82
N GLU A 369 5.59 -25.65 -25.77
CA GLU A 369 4.31 -26.32 -25.56
C GLU A 369 3.86 -27.15 -26.76
N THR A 370 4.08 -26.63 -27.98
CA THR A 370 3.56 -27.27 -29.22
C THR A 370 4.58 -28.11 -29.95
N GLY A 371 5.89 -28.03 -29.65
CA GLY A 371 6.95 -28.65 -30.42
C GLY A 371 7.13 -28.05 -31.84
N MET A 372 6.59 -26.89 -32.13
CA MET A 372 6.64 -26.19 -33.41
C MET A 372 8.09 -25.91 -33.81
N THR A 373 8.44 -26.11 -35.05
CA THR A 373 9.76 -25.76 -35.59
C THR A 373 9.91 -24.30 -35.91
N VAL A 374 11.15 -23.80 -35.96
CA VAL A 374 11.41 -22.38 -36.28
C VAL A 374 10.86 -21.96 -37.66
N PRO A 375 11.02 -22.74 -38.72
CA PRO A 375 10.41 -22.38 -40.01
C PRO A 375 8.88 -22.29 -39.97
N GLU A 376 8.22 -23.19 -39.27
CA GLU A 376 6.75 -23.16 -39.09
C GLU A 376 6.32 -21.91 -38.32
N TYR A 377 6.99 -21.62 -37.15
CA TYR A 377 6.68 -20.45 -36.37
C TYR A 377 6.89 -19.15 -37.16
N LEU A 378 7.99 -19.02 -37.92
CA LEU A 378 8.26 -17.83 -38.73
C LEU A 378 7.21 -17.65 -39.83
N ALA A 379 6.74 -18.72 -40.45
CA ALA A 379 5.68 -18.65 -41.47
C ALA A 379 4.35 -18.18 -40.84
N GLU A 380 3.97 -18.68 -39.67
CA GLU A 380 2.78 -18.21 -38.96
C GLU A 380 2.94 -16.77 -38.44
N LEU A 381 4.13 -16.39 -37.98
CA LEU A 381 4.43 -15.02 -37.55
C LEU A 381 4.31 -14.02 -38.71
N ASP A 382 4.84 -14.36 -39.89
CA ASP A 382 4.76 -13.52 -41.10
C ASP A 382 3.29 -13.35 -41.56
N ALA A 383 2.49 -14.42 -41.50
CA ALA A 383 1.06 -14.36 -41.82
C ALA A 383 0.31 -13.47 -40.82
N GLY A 384 0.55 -13.64 -39.52
CA GLY A 384 -0.05 -12.83 -38.45
C GLY A 384 0.38 -11.36 -38.55
N ALA A 385 1.65 -11.08 -38.85
CA ALA A 385 2.12 -9.72 -39.05
C ALA A 385 1.43 -9.03 -40.21
N ALA A 386 1.19 -9.76 -41.31
CA ALA A 386 0.47 -9.26 -42.49
C ALA A 386 -1.00 -8.93 -42.15
N GLU A 387 -1.68 -9.78 -41.39
CA GLU A 387 -3.04 -9.52 -40.90
C GLU A 387 -3.11 -8.28 -39.99
N VAL A 388 -2.18 -8.15 -39.04
CA VAL A 388 -2.09 -6.97 -38.15
C VAL A 388 -1.86 -5.69 -38.95
N LEU A 389 -1.00 -5.72 -39.96
CA LEU A 389 -0.73 -4.57 -40.81
C LEU A 389 -1.92 -4.25 -41.73
N ALA A 390 -2.65 -5.28 -42.20
CA ALA A 390 -3.86 -5.09 -43.02
C ALA A 390 -5.02 -4.48 -42.22
N ALA A 391 -5.12 -4.80 -40.96
CA ALA A 391 -6.09 -4.21 -40.01
C ALA A 391 -5.75 -2.75 -39.60
N GLY A 392 -4.54 -2.29 -39.93
CA GLY A 392 -4.04 -0.96 -39.60
C GLY A 392 -2.84 -1.03 -38.65
N LYS A 393 -1.99 0.00 -38.68
CA LYS A 393 -0.79 0.04 -37.81
C LYS A 393 -1.18 0.15 -36.35
N PRO A 394 -0.76 -0.78 -35.48
CA PRO A 394 -1.09 -0.73 -34.07
C PRO A 394 -0.61 0.57 -33.40
N VAL A 395 -1.44 1.16 -32.55
CA VAL A 395 -1.09 2.32 -31.76
C VAL A 395 -0.72 1.85 -30.34
N GLY A 396 0.54 2.03 -29.96
CA GLY A 396 1.00 1.78 -28.58
C GLY A 396 1.69 0.45 -28.31
N TYR A 397 1.85 -0.44 -29.32
CA TYR A 397 2.64 -1.66 -29.19
C TYR A 397 3.31 -2.09 -30.52
N PRO A 398 4.44 -2.86 -30.48
CA PRO A 398 5.15 -3.31 -31.67
C PRO A 398 4.38 -4.38 -32.46
N VAL A 399 4.48 -4.32 -33.80
CA VAL A 399 3.89 -5.32 -34.71
C VAL A 399 4.34 -6.75 -34.40
N PRO A 400 5.63 -7.03 -34.10
CA PRO A 400 6.05 -8.39 -33.78
C PRO A 400 5.36 -8.97 -32.54
N LEU A 401 5.08 -8.13 -31.55
CA LEU A 401 4.32 -8.57 -30.36
C LEU A 401 2.88 -8.92 -30.73
N ALA A 402 2.22 -8.09 -31.53
CA ALA A 402 0.85 -8.36 -31.97
C ALA A 402 0.74 -9.67 -32.76
N ALA A 403 1.67 -9.91 -33.68
CA ALA A 403 1.75 -11.16 -34.43
C ALA A 403 2.02 -12.38 -33.52
N ALA A 404 2.94 -12.26 -32.57
CA ALA A 404 3.24 -13.36 -31.64
C ALA A 404 2.02 -13.71 -30.74
N VAL A 405 1.30 -12.70 -30.25
CA VAL A 405 0.05 -12.92 -29.47
C VAL A 405 -1.01 -13.60 -30.35
N GLN A 406 -1.16 -13.16 -31.62
CA GLN A 406 -2.13 -13.74 -32.54
C GLN A 406 -1.82 -15.20 -32.87
N VAL A 407 -0.58 -15.56 -33.18
CA VAL A 407 -0.15 -16.93 -33.39
C VAL A 407 -0.50 -17.80 -32.17
N SER A 408 -0.13 -17.36 -30.97
CA SER A 408 -0.44 -18.08 -29.72
C SER A 408 -1.94 -18.24 -29.51
N THR A 409 -2.72 -17.19 -29.74
CA THR A 409 -4.18 -17.19 -29.53
C THR A 409 -4.90 -18.09 -30.54
N ASN A 410 -4.51 -18.02 -31.83
CA ASN A 410 -5.08 -18.87 -32.88
C ASN A 410 -4.83 -20.36 -32.61
N ARG A 411 -3.63 -20.71 -32.16
CA ARG A 411 -3.27 -22.07 -31.80
C ARG A 411 -4.09 -22.55 -30.61
N LEU A 412 -4.15 -21.74 -29.53
CA LEU A 412 -4.94 -22.03 -28.34
C LEU A 412 -6.42 -22.20 -28.65
N ALA A 413 -6.98 -21.44 -29.61
CA ALA A 413 -8.38 -21.55 -30.03
C ALA A 413 -8.72 -22.91 -30.62
N GLY A 414 -7.77 -23.56 -31.31
CA GLY A 414 -7.90 -24.92 -31.80
C GLY A 414 -7.84 -26.01 -30.73
N GLU A 415 -7.17 -25.72 -29.61
CA GLU A 415 -6.92 -26.71 -28.55
C GLU A 415 -7.83 -26.55 -27.33
N ASP A 416 -8.11 -25.31 -26.92
CA ASP A 416 -8.90 -24.98 -25.73
C ASP A 416 -9.69 -23.68 -25.91
N PRO A 417 -10.86 -23.74 -26.56
CA PRO A 417 -11.72 -22.56 -26.75
C PRO A 417 -12.18 -21.91 -25.42
N ALA A 418 -12.25 -22.66 -24.31
CA ALA A 418 -12.60 -22.11 -23.01
C ALA A 418 -11.47 -21.24 -22.45
N ALA A 419 -10.21 -21.65 -22.63
CA ALA A 419 -9.06 -20.83 -22.28
C ALA A 419 -9.02 -19.52 -23.08
N VAL A 420 -9.40 -19.54 -24.35
CA VAL A 420 -9.51 -18.33 -25.18
C VAL A 420 -10.62 -17.40 -24.65
N GLN A 421 -11.79 -17.91 -24.30
CA GLN A 421 -12.82 -17.10 -23.70
C GLN A 421 -12.38 -16.47 -22.37
N LEU A 422 -11.68 -17.23 -21.50
CA LEU A 422 -11.09 -16.72 -20.27
C LEU A 422 -10.05 -15.61 -20.54
N LEU A 423 -9.19 -15.84 -21.54
CA LEU A 423 -8.18 -14.86 -21.95
C LEU A 423 -8.82 -13.53 -22.40
N HIS A 424 -9.83 -13.61 -23.24
CA HIS A 424 -10.54 -12.44 -23.75
C HIS A 424 -11.34 -11.72 -22.64
N LEU A 425 -11.95 -12.47 -21.72
CA LEU A 425 -12.60 -11.91 -20.54
C LEU A 425 -11.59 -11.11 -19.72
N CYS A 426 -10.47 -11.73 -19.37
CA CYS A 426 -9.42 -11.04 -18.60
C CYS A 426 -8.80 -9.86 -19.37
N ALA A 427 -8.86 -9.87 -20.69
CA ALA A 427 -8.39 -8.75 -21.51
C ALA A 427 -9.28 -7.50 -21.40
N GLN A 428 -10.54 -7.62 -20.98
CA GLN A 428 -11.45 -6.48 -20.76
C GLN A 428 -11.31 -5.88 -19.35
N LEU A 429 -10.72 -6.62 -18.41
CA LEU A 429 -10.49 -6.18 -17.05
C LEU A 429 -9.21 -5.33 -16.94
N ALA A 430 -8.95 -4.79 -15.75
CA ALA A 430 -7.71 -4.11 -15.47
C ALA A 430 -6.51 -5.09 -15.48
N PRO A 431 -5.26 -4.61 -15.65
CA PRO A 431 -4.07 -5.47 -15.69
C PRO A 431 -3.67 -6.05 -14.33
N GLU A 432 -4.36 -5.68 -13.26
CA GLU A 432 -4.20 -6.24 -11.92
C GLU A 432 -4.59 -7.73 -11.89
N PRO A 433 -4.14 -8.47 -10.86
CA PRO A 433 -4.47 -9.88 -10.72
C PRO A 433 -5.98 -10.13 -10.57
N VAL A 434 -6.56 -10.94 -11.44
CA VAL A 434 -7.95 -11.41 -11.33
C VAL A 434 -7.95 -12.65 -10.43
N LEU A 435 -8.64 -12.59 -9.28
CA LEU A 435 -8.65 -13.65 -8.29
C LEU A 435 -9.33 -14.92 -8.81
N LEU A 436 -8.70 -16.07 -8.66
CA LEU A 436 -9.26 -17.37 -9.08
C LEU A 436 -10.53 -17.72 -8.29
N ALA A 437 -10.64 -17.25 -7.04
CA ALA A 437 -11.85 -17.41 -6.22
C ALA A 437 -13.10 -16.79 -6.86
N TRP A 438 -12.93 -15.81 -7.73
CA TRP A 438 -14.06 -15.20 -8.46
C TRP A 438 -14.75 -16.19 -9.42
N PHE A 439 -14.03 -17.20 -9.86
CA PHE A 439 -14.54 -18.25 -10.75
C PHE A 439 -15.07 -19.49 -9.97
N ASP A 440 -14.82 -19.58 -8.66
CA ASP A 440 -15.22 -20.74 -7.83
C ASP A 440 -16.66 -20.62 -7.28
N THR A 441 -17.35 -19.49 -7.52
CA THR A 441 -18.70 -19.27 -7.00
C THR A 441 -19.74 -20.00 -7.85
N ALA A 442 -20.81 -20.54 -7.22
CA ALA A 442 -21.92 -21.15 -7.94
C ALA A 442 -22.56 -20.20 -8.96
N ALA A 443 -22.59 -18.89 -8.62
CA ALA A 443 -23.09 -17.85 -9.53
C ALA A 443 -22.19 -17.67 -10.76
N ALA A 444 -20.90 -17.94 -10.67
CA ALA A 444 -19.99 -17.78 -11.80
C ALA A 444 -20.30 -18.77 -12.94
N ALA A 445 -20.68 -20.01 -12.63
CA ALA A 445 -21.02 -20.99 -13.65
C ALA A 445 -22.26 -20.59 -14.47
N ASP A 446 -23.22 -19.88 -13.86
CA ASP A 446 -24.45 -19.40 -14.51
C ASP A 446 -24.24 -18.12 -15.33
N VAL A 447 -23.12 -17.44 -15.11
CA VAL A 447 -22.75 -16.15 -15.71
C VAL A 447 -22.15 -16.32 -17.10
N PHE A 448 -21.45 -17.45 -17.35
CA PHE A 448 -20.67 -17.66 -18.56
C PHE A 448 -21.39 -18.51 -19.61
N ASP A 449 -21.13 -18.19 -20.89
CA ASP A 449 -21.53 -19.02 -22.02
C ASP A 449 -20.59 -20.22 -22.21
N GLN A 450 -21.04 -21.21 -22.97
CA GLN A 450 -20.18 -22.30 -23.40
C GLN A 450 -19.09 -21.79 -24.37
N PRO A 451 -17.86 -22.31 -24.30
CA PRO A 451 -17.38 -23.43 -23.48
C PRO A 451 -16.84 -23.06 -22.09
N LEU A 452 -16.70 -21.80 -21.73
CA LEU A 452 -16.11 -21.39 -20.43
C LEU A 452 -16.96 -21.87 -19.24
N ALA A 453 -18.28 -21.81 -19.35
CA ALA A 453 -19.20 -22.28 -18.30
C ALA A 453 -18.96 -23.74 -17.90
N ALA A 454 -18.67 -24.62 -18.85
CA ALA A 454 -18.38 -26.04 -18.59
C ALA A 454 -17.08 -26.25 -17.82
N VAL A 455 -16.14 -25.32 -17.92
CA VAL A 455 -14.79 -25.44 -17.35
C VAL A 455 -14.76 -24.82 -15.96
N VAL A 456 -15.40 -23.67 -15.77
CA VAL A 456 -15.44 -22.93 -14.50
C VAL A 456 -16.03 -23.76 -13.37
N GLY A 457 -17.09 -24.53 -13.62
CA GLY A 457 -17.69 -25.47 -12.64
C GLY A 457 -16.85 -26.71 -12.34
N ALA A 458 -15.75 -26.96 -13.08
CA ALA A 458 -14.91 -28.15 -12.99
C ALA A 458 -13.46 -27.79 -12.67
N ARG A 459 -13.13 -27.70 -11.38
CA ARG A 459 -11.86 -27.20 -10.85
C ARG A 459 -10.61 -27.73 -11.58
N LEU A 460 -10.57 -29.04 -11.93
CA LEU A 460 -9.43 -29.63 -12.63
C LEU A 460 -9.37 -29.17 -14.09
N ALA A 461 -10.50 -29.05 -14.78
CA ALA A 461 -10.58 -28.54 -16.14
C ALA A 461 -10.17 -27.05 -16.18
N PHE A 462 -10.66 -26.26 -15.24
CA PHE A 462 -10.27 -24.85 -15.11
C PHE A 462 -8.78 -24.68 -14.90
N ARG A 463 -8.17 -25.45 -13.99
CA ARG A 463 -6.70 -25.43 -13.78
C ARG A 463 -5.91 -25.86 -15.02
N ARG A 464 -6.44 -26.78 -15.85
CA ARG A 464 -5.81 -27.14 -17.13
C ARG A 464 -5.83 -25.99 -18.13
N SER A 465 -6.97 -25.31 -18.27
CA SER A 465 -7.10 -24.12 -19.13
C SER A 465 -6.16 -23.00 -18.68
N LEU A 466 -6.05 -22.74 -17.37
CA LEU A 466 -5.06 -21.81 -16.81
C LEU A 466 -3.62 -22.23 -17.13
N GLY A 467 -3.30 -23.50 -16.98
CA GLY A 467 -1.98 -24.04 -17.31
C GLY A 467 -1.62 -23.85 -18.78
N ARG A 468 -2.58 -24.00 -19.70
CA ARG A 468 -2.38 -23.73 -21.13
C ARG A 468 -2.15 -22.25 -21.39
N LEU A 469 -2.92 -21.33 -20.74
CA LEU A 469 -2.67 -19.88 -20.87
C LEU A 469 -1.24 -19.52 -20.47
N ALA A 470 -0.73 -20.13 -19.39
CA ALA A 470 0.64 -19.94 -18.95
C ALA A 470 1.66 -20.57 -19.92
N GLY A 471 1.43 -21.83 -20.39
CA GLY A 471 2.30 -22.52 -21.34
C GLY A 471 2.46 -21.76 -22.65
N PHE A 472 1.38 -21.16 -23.17
CA PHE A 472 1.40 -20.31 -24.36
C PHE A 472 1.97 -18.88 -24.11
N GLY A 473 2.44 -18.57 -22.90
CA GLY A 473 3.01 -17.28 -22.57
C GLY A 473 2.02 -16.10 -22.57
N LEU A 474 0.71 -16.38 -22.56
CA LEU A 474 -0.34 -15.36 -22.67
C LEU A 474 -0.78 -14.78 -21.34
N ALA A 475 -0.63 -15.55 -20.25
CA ALA A 475 -1.01 -15.12 -18.91
C ALA A 475 0.00 -15.61 -17.87
N ARG A 476 0.10 -14.86 -16.78
CA ARG A 476 0.79 -15.28 -15.56
C ARG A 476 -0.21 -15.88 -14.59
N ILE A 477 0.07 -17.05 -14.09
CA ILE A 477 -0.77 -17.74 -13.13
C ILE A 477 -0.04 -17.81 -11.79
N SER A 478 -0.69 -17.33 -10.72
CA SER A 478 -0.28 -17.53 -9.33
C SER A 478 -1.17 -18.61 -8.66
N ASP A 479 -0.96 -18.87 -7.37
CA ASP A 479 -1.76 -19.86 -6.65
C ASP A 479 -3.23 -19.41 -6.52
N ASP A 480 -3.47 -18.10 -6.52
CA ASP A 480 -4.73 -17.43 -6.23
C ASP A 480 -5.24 -16.51 -7.35
N ALA A 481 -4.45 -16.22 -8.39
CA ALA A 481 -4.84 -15.26 -9.41
C ALA A 481 -4.32 -15.58 -10.82
N VAL A 482 -5.00 -15.04 -11.82
CA VAL A 482 -4.57 -14.94 -13.22
C VAL A 482 -4.32 -13.48 -13.58
N GLN A 483 -3.20 -13.20 -14.25
CA GLN A 483 -2.83 -11.85 -14.65
C GLN A 483 -2.36 -11.83 -16.10
N LEU A 484 -2.88 -10.89 -16.87
CA LEU A 484 -2.44 -10.64 -18.25
C LEU A 484 -1.56 -9.39 -18.29
N HIS A 485 -0.50 -9.48 -19.10
CA HIS A 485 0.26 -8.26 -19.39
C HIS A 485 -0.61 -7.26 -20.18
N ARG A 486 -0.61 -5.99 -19.81
CA ARG A 486 -1.46 -4.96 -20.43
C ARG A 486 -1.31 -4.81 -21.95
N LEU A 487 -0.10 -5.07 -22.50
CA LEU A 487 0.08 -5.06 -23.95
C LEU A 487 -0.59 -6.26 -24.61
N THR A 488 -0.54 -7.42 -23.98
CA THR A 488 -1.29 -8.60 -24.42
C THR A 488 -2.79 -8.29 -24.38
N GLN A 489 -3.30 -7.66 -23.32
CA GLN A 489 -4.70 -7.22 -23.25
C GLN A 489 -5.05 -6.25 -24.38
N ALA A 490 -4.19 -5.25 -24.68
CA ALA A 490 -4.41 -4.29 -25.75
C ALA A 490 -4.48 -4.97 -27.12
N VAL A 491 -3.54 -5.89 -27.40
CA VAL A 491 -3.54 -6.67 -28.64
C VAL A 491 -4.82 -7.49 -28.78
N LEU A 492 -5.22 -8.20 -27.72
CA LEU A 492 -6.44 -9.04 -27.74
C LEU A 492 -7.71 -8.19 -27.97
N ARG A 493 -7.79 -7.02 -27.33
CA ARG A 493 -8.93 -6.10 -27.56
C ARG A 493 -8.97 -5.57 -29.01
N ASP A 494 -7.84 -5.25 -29.58
CA ASP A 494 -7.77 -4.72 -30.94
C ASP A 494 -8.05 -5.77 -32.01
N GLN A 495 -7.63 -7.03 -31.78
CA GLN A 495 -7.86 -8.15 -32.69
C GLN A 495 -9.29 -8.72 -32.62
N CYS A 496 -10.05 -8.37 -31.60
CA CYS A 496 -11.43 -8.84 -31.40
C CYS A 496 -12.39 -8.09 -32.30
N SER A 497 -13.31 -8.80 -33.00
CA SER A 497 -14.40 -8.16 -33.74
C SER A 497 -15.31 -7.35 -32.80
N PRO A 498 -16.05 -6.34 -33.32
CA PRO A 498 -16.96 -5.57 -32.46
C PRO A 498 -17.95 -6.44 -31.67
N GLU A 499 -18.48 -7.50 -32.30
CA GLU A 499 -19.44 -8.43 -31.68
C GLU A 499 -18.77 -9.25 -30.58
N CYS A 500 -17.55 -9.75 -30.83
CA CYS A 500 -16.77 -10.49 -29.86
C CYS A 500 -16.41 -9.60 -28.66
N ARG A 501 -15.97 -8.38 -28.92
CA ARG A 501 -15.63 -7.39 -27.88
C ARG A 501 -16.81 -7.06 -26.99
N GLU A 502 -18.01 -6.89 -27.55
CA GLU A 502 -19.22 -6.66 -26.79
C GLU A 502 -19.59 -7.88 -25.92
N ALA A 503 -19.47 -9.10 -26.46
CA ALA A 503 -19.70 -10.31 -25.68
C ALA A 503 -18.71 -10.46 -24.51
N ASP A 504 -17.41 -10.21 -24.76
CA ASP A 504 -16.38 -10.29 -23.74
C ASP A 504 -16.53 -9.20 -22.68
N ARG A 505 -16.89 -7.99 -23.06
CA ARG A 505 -17.21 -6.90 -22.16
C ARG A 505 -18.38 -7.29 -21.25
N ARG A 506 -19.44 -7.87 -21.82
CA ARG A 506 -20.60 -8.30 -21.06
C ARG A 506 -20.26 -9.43 -20.09
N ARG A 507 -19.40 -10.39 -20.48
CA ARG A 507 -18.94 -11.45 -19.56
C ARG A 507 -18.15 -10.87 -18.39
N SER A 508 -17.26 -9.92 -18.67
CA SER A 508 -16.47 -9.23 -17.63
C SER A 508 -17.35 -8.43 -16.68
N GLU A 509 -18.36 -7.73 -17.20
CA GLU A 509 -19.36 -7.02 -16.41
C GLU A 509 -20.15 -7.98 -15.50
N LEU A 510 -20.60 -9.11 -16.03
CA LEU A 510 -21.32 -10.11 -15.25
C LEU A 510 -20.45 -10.74 -14.16
N LEU A 511 -19.16 -10.98 -14.44
CA LEU A 511 -18.22 -11.45 -13.43
C LEU A 511 -18.10 -10.42 -12.30
N ILE A 512 -17.83 -9.16 -12.61
CA ILE A 512 -17.73 -8.06 -11.61
C ILE A 512 -18.98 -8.01 -10.73
N VAL A 513 -20.18 -8.08 -11.35
CA VAL A 513 -21.44 -8.07 -10.62
C VAL A 513 -21.59 -9.30 -9.71
N SER A 514 -21.17 -10.48 -10.19
CA SER A 514 -21.32 -11.74 -9.43
C SER A 514 -20.42 -11.81 -8.18
N VAL A 515 -19.31 -11.08 -8.18
CA VAL A 515 -18.33 -11.05 -7.07
C VAL A 515 -18.42 -9.77 -6.24
N THR A 516 -19.36 -8.88 -6.55
CA THR A 516 -19.64 -7.69 -5.75
C THR A 516 -19.95 -8.10 -4.31
N PRO A 517 -19.24 -7.57 -3.31
CA PRO A 517 -19.53 -7.85 -1.92
C PRO A 517 -20.98 -7.55 -1.57
N THR A 518 -21.61 -8.40 -0.78
CA THR A 518 -23.02 -8.25 -0.36
C THR A 518 -23.22 -7.07 0.60
N ASN A 519 -22.13 -6.65 1.26
CA ASN A 519 -22.09 -5.47 2.10
C ASN A 519 -21.62 -4.27 1.25
N ASP A 520 -22.30 -3.14 1.39
CA ASP A 520 -22.08 -1.91 0.63
C ASP A 520 -20.83 -1.12 1.02
N GLY A 521 -19.97 -1.67 1.87
CA GLY A 521 -18.72 -1.02 2.32
C GLY A 521 -18.81 -0.41 3.72
N THR A 522 -19.94 -0.53 4.41
CA THR A 522 -20.09 -0.12 5.82
C THR A 522 -19.28 -1.01 6.77
N ASP A 523 -19.07 -2.28 6.40
CA ASP A 523 -18.30 -3.25 7.20
C ASP A 523 -16.83 -3.28 6.75
N PRO A 524 -15.86 -2.90 7.60
CA PRO A 524 -14.44 -2.96 7.31
C PRO A 524 -13.93 -4.35 6.87
N ALA A 525 -14.59 -5.42 7.29
CA ALA A 525 -14.26 -6.78 6.86
C ALA A 525 -14.45 -7.00 5.34
N SER A 526 -15.33 -6.23 4.69
CA SER A 526 -15.55 -6.28 3.24
C SER A 526 -14.53 -5.47 2.42
N TRP A 527 -13.79 -4.57 3.03
CA TRP A 527 -12.90 -3.64 2.32
C TRP A 527 -11.82 -4.31 1.46
N PRO A 528 -11.16 -5.41 1.87
CA PRO A 528 -10.21 -6.10 0.99
C PRO A 528 -10.84 -6.62 -0.31
N ALA A 529 -12.10 -7.06 -0.26
CA ALA A 529 -12.81 -7.51 -1.45
C ALA A 529 -13.17 -6.34 -2.38
N TRP A 530 -13.60 -5.20 -1.82
CA TRP A 530 -13.82 -3.97 -2.58
C TRP A 530 -12.53 -3.45 -3.20
N ALA A 531 -11.41 -3.46 -2.47
CA ALA A 531 -10.10 -3.06 -2.96
C ALA A 531 -9.65 -3.89 -4.17
N ALA A 532 -9.82 -5.21 -4.10
CA ALA A 532 -9.50 -6.09 -5.23
C ALA A 532 -10.42 -5.88 -6.45
N LEU A 533 -11.70 -5.53 -6.22
CA LEU A 533 -12.70 -5.35 -7.28
C LEU A 533 -12.56 -4.01 -8.01
N LEU A 534 -12.23 -2.95 -7.29
CA LEU A 534 -12.29 -1.56 -7.76
C LEU A 534 -11.48 -1.31 -9.04
N PRO A 535 -10.22 -1.75 -9.21
CA PRO A 535 -9.47 -1.54 -10.44
C PRO A 535 -10.18 -2.11 -11.66
N HIS A 536 -10.73 -3.31 -11.54
CA HIS A 536 -11.42 -4.00 -12.63
C HIS A 536 -12.77 -3.35 -12.96
N LEU A 537 -13.48 -2.85 -11.96
CA LEU A 537 -14.70 -2.06 -12.16
C LEU A 537 -14.40 -0.75 -12.91
N LEU A 538 -13.29 -0.08 -12.57
CA LEU A 538 -12.87 1.15 -13.21
C LEU A 538 -12.38 0.95 -14.66
N ALA A 539 -11.96 -0.27 -15.03
CA ALA A 539 -11.58 -0.61 -16.40
C ALA A 539 -12.79 -0.72 -17.34
N LEU A 540 -14.00 -0.91 -16.80
CA LEU A 540 -15.22 -0.92 -17.59
C LEU A 540 -15.61 0.50 -18.02
N ASP A 541 -16.10 0.67 -19.25
CA ASP A 541 -16.64 1.96 -19.69
C ASP A 541 -17.96 2.27 -18.96
N PRO A 542 -18.03 3.29 -18.11
CA PRO A 542 -19.24 3.60 -17.35
C PRO A 542 -20.45 3.97 -18.25
N THR A 543 -20.24 4.33 -19.52
CA THR A 543 -21.34 4.68 -20.43
C THR A 543 -22.05 3.44 -21.00
N THR A 544 -21.36 2.30 -21.03
CA THR A 544 -21.84 1.07 -21.67
C THR A 544 -22.25 -0.02 -20.68
N VAL A 545 -21.93 0.12 -19.39
CA VAL A 545 -22.27 -0.87 -18.36
C VAL A 545 -23.76 -0.94 -18.08
N GLY A 546 -24.23 -2.14 -17.75
CA GLY A 546 -25.61 -2.40 -17.42
C GLY A 546 -26.04 -1.92 -16.01
N PRO A 547 -27.34 -2.00 -15.68
CA PRO A 547 -27.86 -1.46 -14.41
C PRO A 547 -27.20 -2.06 -13.17
N LYS A 548 -26.92 -3.36 -13.15
CA LYS A 548 -26.28 -4.03 -12.00
C LYS A 548 -24.84 -3.53 -11.76
N ALA A 549 -24.07 -3.36 -12.82
CA ALA A 549 -22.69 -2.83 -12.71
C ALA A 549 -22.69 -1.36 -12.28
N ARG A 550 -23.69 -0.56 -12.69
CA ARG A 550 -23.87 0.81 -12.17
C ARG A 550 -24.17 0.81 -10.67
N SER A 551 -24.99 -0.15 -10.19
CA SER A 551 -25.22 -0.31 -8.75
C SER A 551 -23.92 -0.67 -8.02
N THR A 552 -23.13 -1.61 -8.56
CA THR A 552 -21.80 -1.94 -8.03
C THR A 552 -20.89 -0.70 -7.98
N ALA A 553 -20.91 0.13 -9.01
CA ALA A 553 -20.14 1.37 -9.06
C ALA A 553 -20.58 2.38 -7.98
N CYS A 554 -21.90 2.56 -7.77
CA CYS A 554 -22.41 3.41 -6.69
C CYS A 554 -22.01 2.89 -5.30
N ASN A 555 -22.02 1.58 -5.08
CA ASN A 555 -21.56 0.96 -3.84
C ASN A 555 -20.05 1.11 -3.67
N ALA A 556 -19.27 1.04 -4.76
CA ALA A 556 -17.84 1.29 -4.70
C ALA A 556 -17.50 2.74 -4.33
N LEU A 557 -18.28 3.73 -4.80
CA LEU A 557 -18.17 5.11 -4.34
C LEU A 557 -18.50 5.22 -2.84
N PHE A 558 -19.55 4.55 -2.40
CA PHE A 558 -19.92 4.53 -0.99
C PHE A 558 -18.82 3.88 -0.12
N TYR A 559 -18.25 2.76 -0.57
CA TYR A 559 -17.09 2.14 0.06
C TYR A 559 -15.92 3.12 0.23
N LEU A 560 -15.58 3.87 -0.83
CA LEU A 560 -14.52 4.89 -0.76
C LEU A 560 -14.84 5.99 0.26
N LEU A 561 -16.11 6.45 0.30
CA LEU A 561 -16.56 7.45 1.28
C LEU A 561 -16.47 6.92 2.73
N MET A 562 -16.89 5.69 2.98
CA MET A 562 -16.82 5.08 4.30
C MET A 562 -15.37 4.84 4.76
N ARG A 563 -14.47 4.64 3.82
CA ARG A 563 -13.04 4.51 4.08
C ARG A 563 -12.32 5.86 4.29
N GLY A 564 -13.00 6.98 4.06
CA GLY A 564 -12.41 8.32 4.13
C GLY A 564 -11.62 8.73 2.89
N GLU A 565 -11.78 8.01 1.77
CA GLU A 565 -11.10 8.28 0.50
C GLU A 565 -11.86 9.33 -0.33
N TYR A 566 -12.21 10.45 0.30
CA TYR A 566 -13.06 11.47 -0.32
C TYR A 566 -12.45 12.08 -1.58
N ARG A 567 -11.12 12.28 -1.59
CA ARG A 567 -10.38 12.83 -2.74
C ARG A 567 -10.34 11.88 -3.93
N THR A 568 -10.35 10.59 -3.69
CA THR A 568 -10.46 9.55 -4.74
C THR A 568 -11.91 9.41 -5.21
N ALA A 569 -12.88 9.45 -4.31
CA ALA A 569 -14.30 9.31 -4.62
C ALA A 569 -14.85 10.47 -5.47
N LEU A 570 -14.42 11.71 -5.19
CA LEU A 570 -14.95 12.92 -5.84
C LEU A 570 -14.83 12.88 -7.38
N PRO A 571 -13.63 12.76 -8.00
CA PRO A 571 -13.49 12.75 -9.46
C PRO A 571 -14.18 11.57 -10.13
N LEU A 572 -14.27 10.43 -9.45
CA LEU A 572 -14.99 9.26 -9.95
C LEU A 572 -16.49 9.52 -9.97
N ALA A 573 -17.05 10.04 -8.88
CA ALA A 573 -18.47 10.38 -8.76
C ALA A 573 -18.88 11.46 -9.77
N GLU A 574 -18.07 12.52 -9.96
CA GLU A 574 -18.28 13.55 -10.98
C GLU A 574 -18.29 12.95 -12.39
N THR A 575 -17.33 12.07 -12.69
CA THR A 575 -17.20 11.45 -14.01
C THR A 575 -18.39 10.55 -14.30
N TRP A 576 -18.79 9.69 -13.36
CA TRP A 576 -19.92 8.76 -13.56
C TRP A 576 -21.24 9.50 -13.60
N HIS A 577 -21.49 10.44 -12.68
CA HIS A 577 -22.68 11.27 -12.69
C HIS A 577 -22.83 12.01 -14.03
N ARG A 578 -21.77 12.69 -14.49
CA ARG A 578 -21.79 13.43 -15.76
C ARG A 578 -22.04 12.54 -16.97
N ARG A 579 -21.35 11.40 -17.08
CA ARG A 579 -21.48 10.47 -18.21
C ARG A 579 -22.82 9.78 -18.22
N TRP A 580 -23.30 9.26 -17.07
CA TRP A 580 -24.61 8.63 -17.00
C TRP A 580 -25.74 9.61 -17.24
N ARG A 581 -25.63 10.82 -16.72
CA ARG A 581 -26.63 11.88 -16.99
C ARG A 581 -26.78 12.17 -18.47
N ALA A 582 -25.68 12.15 -19.24
CA ALA A 582 -25.68 12.35 -20.69
C ALA A 582 -26.36 11.21 -21.46
N VAL A 583 -26.24 9.96 -20.99
CA VAL A 583 -26.73 8.76 -21.68
C VAL A 583 -28.14 8.37 -21.22
N LEU A 584 -28.39 8.42 -19.90
CA LEU A 584 -29.62 7.91 -19.29
C LEU A 584 -30.66 9.01 -19.00
N GLY A 585 -30.22 10.25 -19.04
CA GLY A 585 -31.04 11.39 -18.62
C GLY A 585 -30.94 11.72 -17.14
N PRO A 586 -31.34 12.94 -16.73
CA PRO A 586 -31.13 13.46 -15.40
C PRO A 586 -31.99 12.81 -14.30
N ASP A 587 -33.05 12.09 -14.68
CA ASP A 587 -34.02 11.49 -13.74
C ASP A 587 -33.81 9.99 -13.53
N ASP A 588 -32.81 9.39 -14.19
CA ASP A 588 -32.48 7.98 -14.02
C ASP A 588 -32.03 7.68 -12.59
N HIS A 589 -32.43 6.52 -12.07
CA HIS A 589 -32.13 6.09 -10.69
C HIS A 589 -30.63 6.09 -10.38
N HIS A 590 -29.78 5.56 -11.28
CA HIS A 590 -28.34 5.48 -11.04
C HIS A 590 -27.67 6.85 -11.16
N VAL A 591 -28.20 7.74 -12.02
CA VAL A 591 -27.75 9.13 -12.12
C VAL A 591 -27.98 9.86 -10.79
N LEU A 592 -29.19 9.71 -10.23
CA LEU A 592 -29.54 10.31 -8.93
C LEU A 592 -28.78 9.64 -7.76
N TRP A 593 -28.43 8.35 -7.88
CA TRP A 593 -27.61 7.67 -6.87
C TRP A 593 -26.15 8.14 -6.93
N ALA A 594 -25.56 8.21 -8.12
CA ALA A 594 -24.20 8.76 -8.28
C ALA A 594 -24.12 10.23 -7.84
N ALA A 595 -25.16 11.04 -8.14
CA ALA A 595 -25.25 12.41 -7.65
C ALA A 595 -25.30 12.48 -6.12
N ASN A 596 -25.98 11.54 -5.45
CA ASN A 596 -26.00 11.46 -4.00
C ASN A 596 -24.63 11.14 -3.40
N GLN A 597 -23.86 10.22 -4.02
CA GLN A 597 -22.49 9.95 -3.59
C GLN A 597 -21.57 11.16 -3.83
N LEU A 598 -21.78 11.87 -4.94
CA LEU A 598 -21.07 13.11 -5.25
C LEU A 598 -21.35 14.21 -4.22
N ALA A 599 -22.62 14.41 -3.83
CA ALA A 599 -23.00 15.35 -2.77
C ALA A 599 -22.33 14.98 -1.43
N SER A 600 -22.31 13.70 -1.09
CA SER A 600 -21.62 13.20 0.10
C SER A 600 -20.10 13.49 0.03
N ALA A 601 -19.45 13.28 -1.12
CA ALA A 601 -18.04 13.61 -1.30
C ALA A 601 -17.76 15.10 -1.11
N TYR A 602 -18.61 15.97 -1.68
CA TYR A 602 -18.52 17.43 -1.48
C TYR A 602 -18.66 17.79 -0.01
N ARG A 603 -19.64 17.25 0.71
CA ARG A 603 -19.86 17.52 2.13
C ARG A 603 -18.66 17.13 2.99
N PHE A 604 -18.12 15.91 2.81
CA PHE A 604 -16.95 15.46 3.55
C PHE A 604 -15.67 16.27 3.26
N LEU A 605 -15.62 16.95 2.12
CA LEU A 605 -14.53 17.86 1.77
C LEU A 605 -14.80 19.32 2.18
N GLY A 606 -15.93 19.60 2.89
CA GLY A 606 -16.29 20.94 3.34
C GLY A 606 -16.96 21.83 2.28
N HIS A 607 -17.27 21.28 1.11
CA HIS A 607 -17.93 22.00 0.01
C HIS A 607 -19.46 22.02 0.19
N TYR A 608 -19.95 22.52 1.31
CA TYR A 608 -21.35 22.40 1.75
C TYR A 608 -22.36 23.00 0.77
N ARG A 609 -22.04 24.14 0.09
CA ARG A 609 -22.95 24.75 -0.90
C ARG A 609 -23.16 23.86 -2.12
N GLN A 610 -22.09 23.25 -2.64
CA GLN A 610 -22.19 22.35 -3.79
C GLN A 610 -22.96 21.07 -3.43
N ALA A 611 -22.75 20.54 -2.21
CA ALA A 611 -23.53 19.44 -1.69
C ALA A 611 -25.03 19.80 -1.63
N HIS A 612 -25.38 20.92 -1.02
CA HIS A 612 -26.75 21.41 -0.89
C HIS A 612 -27.46 21.60 -2.24
N GLU A 613 -26.84 22.34 -3.19
CA GLU A 613 -27.41 22.57 -4.52
C GLU A 613 -27.73 21.25 -5.24
N LEU A 614 -26.80 20.28 -5.15
CA LEU A 614 -26.96 18.98 -5.77
C LEU A 614 -28.06 18.16 -5.09
N THR A 615 -28.12 18.14 -3.75
CA THR A 615 -29.09 17.35 -2.98
C THR A 615 -30.51 17.96 -3.14
N GLU A 616 -30.65 19.27 -3.25
CA GLU A 616 -31.93 19.93 -3.55
C GLU A 616 -32.46 19.54 -4.94
N ASP A 617 -31.61 19.51 -5.97
CA ASP A 617 -31.97 19.02 -7.31
C ASP A 617 -32.37 17.52 -7.27
N ILE A 618 -31.63 16.68 -6.53
CA ILE A 618 -31.94 15.25 -6.34
C ILE A 618 -33.31 15.09 -5.69
N LEU A 619 -33.60 15.79 -4.60
CA LEU A 619 -34.88 15.71 -3.90
C LEU A 619 -36.03 16.13 -4.79
N THR A 620 -35.87 17.26 -5.50
CA THR A 620 -36.89 17.78 -6.42
C THR A 620 -37.21 16.76 -7.52
N ARG A 621 -36.19 16.11 -8.11
CA ARG A 621 -36.38 15.08 -9.14
C ARG A 621 -37.03 13.83 -8.58
N ARG A 622 -36.56 13.33 -7.41
CA ARG A 622 -37.13 12.15 -6.77
C ARG A 622 -38.60 12.34 -6.37
N ARG A 623 -38.96 13.51 -5.84
CA ARG A 623 -40.39 13.86 -5.58
C ARG A 623 -41.23 13.78 -6.83
N ARG A 624 -40.74 14.32 -7.95
CA ARG A 624 -41.48 14.30 -9.24
C ARG A 624 -41.62 12.89 -9.81
N VAL A 625 -40.57 12.05 -9.73
CA VAL A 625 -40.52 10.74 -10.40
C VAL A 625 -41.11 9.64 -9.52
N LEU A 626 -40.85 9.66 -8.23
CA LEU A 626 -41.16 8.57 -7.28
C LEU A 626 -42.26 8.93 -6.30
N GLY A 627 -42.54 10.23 -6.12
CA GLY A 627 -43.49 10.72 -5.10
C GLY A 627 -42.78 10.99 -3.75
N ASP A 628 -43.49 11.72 -2.87
CA ASP A 628 -42.98 12.19 -1.59
C ASP A 628 -42.72 11.04 -0.59
N ASP A 629 -43.48 9.96 -0.62
CA ASP A 629 -43.40 8.87 0.36
C ASP A 629 -42.49 7.73 -0.05
N HIS A 630 -41.83 7.83 -1.23
CA HIS A 630 -40.91 6.80 -1.67
C HIS A 630 -39.63 6.77 -0.82
N PRO A 631 -39.12 5.57 -0.41
CA PRO A 631 -37.92 5.49 0.46
C PRO A 631 -36.72 6.30 -0.04
N ASN A 632 -36.43 6.29 -1.35
CA ASN A 632 -35.33 7.06 -1.92
C ASN A 632 -35.58 8.58 -1.88
N THR A 633 -36.83 9.05 -1.97
CA THR A 633 -37.19 10.47 -1.80
C THR A 633 -36.97 10.89 -0.35
N LEU A 634 -37.38 10.06 0.60
CA LEU A 634 -37.18 10.30 2.03
C LEU A 634 -35.69 10.28 2.41
N SER A 635 -34.88 9.44 1.70
CA SER A 635 -33.42 9.48 1.88
C SER A 635 -32.79 10.76 1.33
N ALA A 636 -33.29 11.27 0.20
CA ALA A 636 -32.79 12.55 -0.32
C ALA A 636 -33.22 13.74 0.58
N ALA A 637 -34.40 13.72 1.16
CA ALA A 637 -34.85 14.70 2.13
C ALA A 637 -33.96 14.72 3.38
N ASN A 638 -33.66 13.55 3.92
CA ASN A 638 -32.72 13.39 5.04
C ASN A 638 -31.30 13.95 4.73
N ASN A 639 -30.77 13.68 3.52
CA ASN A 639 -29.47 14.21 3.13
C ASN A 639 -29.51 15.73 2.97
N LEU A 640 -30.61 16.30 2.44
CA LEU A 640 -30.77 17.75 2.34
C LEU A 640 -30.85 18.41 3.73
N ALA A 641 -31.50 17.75 4.70
CA ALA A 641 -31.50 18.25 6.09
C ALA A 641 -30.09 18.31 6.69
N ILE A 642 -29.26 17.31 6.40
CA ILE A 642 -27.84 17.32 6.82
C ILE A 642 -27.11 18.52 6.17
N ASP A 643 -27.27 18.73 4.86
CA ASP A 643 -26.62 19.83 4.15
C ASP A 643 -27.10 21.22 4.67
N LEU A 644 -28.39 21.36 4.98
CA LEU A 644 -28.95 22.57 5.61
C LEU A 644 -28.33 22.84 6.99
N ARG A 645 -28.15 21.79 7.79
CA ARG A 645 -27.49 21.85 9.11
C ARG A 645 -26.05 22.30 8.98
N ASP A 646 -25.30 21.76 8.02
CA ASP A 646 -23.90 22.13 7.77
C ASP A 646 -23.77 23.60 7.27
N LEU A 647 -24.82 24.15 6.68
CA LEU A 647 -24.93 25.56 6.32
C LEU A 647 -25.43 26.47 7.45
N GLY A 648 -25.78 25.93 8.63
CA GLY A 648 -26.31 26.67 9.77
C GLY A 648 -27.81 26.97 9.68
N GLU A 649 -28.55 26.40 8.73
CA GLU A 649 -30.00 26.62 8.52
C GLU A 649 -30.84 25.61 9.35
N HIS A 650 -30.65 25.64 10.67
CA HIS A 650 -31.13 24.60 11.60
C HIS A 650 -32.66 24.48 11.66
N GLU A 651 -33.40 25.59 11.57
CA GLU A 651 -34.89 25.55 11.56
C GLU A 651 -35.41 24.82 10.30
N ARG A 652 -34.83 25.10 9.14
CA ARG A 652 -35.23 24.41 7.89
C ARG A 652 -34.87 22.92 7.91
N ALA A 653 -33.71 22.58 8.47
CA ALA A 653 -33.29 21.20 8.68
C ALA A 653 -34.29 20.46 9.56
N ARG A 654 -34.67 21.03 10.72
CA ARG A 654 -35.64 20.48 11.66
C ARG A 654 -36.98 20.23 11.01
N GLU A 655 -37.56 21.24 10.30
CA GLU A 655 -38.85 21.11 9.62
C GLU A 655 -38.84 19.95 8.60
N LEU A 656 -37.76 19.81 7.85
CA LEU A 656 -37.60 18.74 6.86
C LEU A 656 -37.42 17.36 7.50
N ASP A 657 -36.68 17.26 8.61
CA ASP A 657 -36.48 16.00 9.33
C ASP A 657 -37.74 15.60 10.12
N GLU A 658 -38.54 16.53 10.67
CA GLU A 658 -39.85 16.23 11.28
C GLU A 658 -40.84 15.63 10.25
N ASP A 659 -40.96 16.22 9.04
CA ASP A 659 -41.79 15.66 7.96
C ASP A 659 -41.25 14.29 7.50
N THR A 660 -39.94 14.17 7.32
CA THR A 660 -39.28 12.92 6.88
C THR A 660 -39.49 11.80 7.90
N LEU A 661 -39.28 12.06 9.19
CA LEU A 661 -39.51 11.09 10.27
C LEU A 661 -40.94 10.64 10.32
N THR A 662 -41.89 11.58 10.25
CA THR A 662 -43.35 11.28 10.25
C THR A 662 -43.72 10.37 9.08
N ARG A 663 -43.23 10.63 7.89
CA ARG A 663 -43.45 9.79 6.69
C ARG A 663 -42.75 8.45 6.82
N ARG A 664 -41.51 8.36 7.31
CA ARG A 664 -40.81 7.10 7.50
C ARG A 664 -41.47 6.21 8.54
N ARG A 665 -41.94 6.75 9.67
CA ARG A 665 -42.73 6.01 10.65
C ARG A 665 -43.97 5.39 10.02
N ARG A 666 -44.68 6.14 9.17
CA ARG A 666 -45.87 5.66 8.46
C ARG A 666 -45.55 4.58 7.41
N VAL A 667 -44.47 4.73 6.65
CA VAL A 667 -44.15 3.85 5.50
C VAL A 667 -43.35 2.62 5.91
N LEU A 668 -42.41 2.78 6.83
CA LEU A 668 -41.43 1.76 7.20
C LEU A 668 -41.62 1.19 8.61
N GLY A 669 -42.31 1.91 9.48
CA GLY A 669 -42.47 1.58 10.91
C GLY A 669 -41.36 2.19 11.79
N ASP A 670 -41.58 2.17 13.12
CA ASP A 670 -40.72 2.82 14.10
C ASP A 670 -39.34 2.16 14.23
N ASP A 671 -39.27 0.82 14.16
CA ASP A 671 -38.05 0.03 14.34
C ASP A 671 -37.18 -0.09 13.06
N HIS A 672 -37.61 0.51 11.95
CA HIS A 672 -36.85 0.41 10.71
C HIS A 672 -35.56 1.26 10.80
N PRO A 673 -34.37 0.75 10.39
CA PRO A 673 -33.10 1.47 10.51
C PRO A 673 -33.14 2.90 9.96
N HIS A 674 -33.76 3.12 8.80
CA HIS A 674 -33.89 4.46 8.23
C HIS A 674 -34.82 5.38 9.03
N THR A 675 -35.84 4.87 9.70
CA THR A 675 -36.69 5.65 10.62
C THR A 675 -35.88 6.11 11.81
N LEU A 676 -35.07 5.21 12.39
CA LEU A 676 -34.14 5.53 13.49
C LEU A 676 -33.06 6.53 13.09
N THR A 677 -32.62 6.51 11.80
CA THR A 677 -31.70 7.54 11.27
C THR A 677 -32.39 8.92 11.21
N SER A 678 -33.65 9.01 10.77
CA SER A 678 -34.36 10.29 10.78
C SER A 678 -34.62 10.81 12.20
N ALA A 679 -34.94 9.91 13.14
CA ALA A 679 -35.13 10.30 14.55
C ALA A 679 -33.82 10.83 15.17
N HIS A 680 -32.70 10.19 14.87
CA HIS A 680 -31.37 10.61 15.27
C HIS A 680 -31.01 12.02 14.69
N ASN A 681 -31.25 12.25 13.40
CA ASN A 681 -30.98 13.54 12.77
C ASN A 681 -31.85 14.66 13.34
N LEU A 682 -33.13 14.38 13.56
CA LEU A 682 -34.04 15.34 14.20
C LEU A 682 -33.57 15.68 15.63
N ALA A 683 -33.06 14.71 16.38
CA ALA A 683 -32.50 14.99 17.71
C ALA A 683 -31.32 15.96 17.64
N ILE A 684 -30.43 15.81 16.62
CA ILE A 684 -29.34 16.75 16.37
C ILE A 684 -29.87 18.14 16.05
N ASP A 685 -30.89 18.27 15.19
CA ASP A 685 -31.45 19.55 14.83
C ASP A 685 -32.08 20.26 16.02
N LEU A 686 -32.80 19.51 16.86
CA LEU A 686 -33.36 20.04 18.12
C LEU A 686 -32.25 20.52 19.06
N SER A 687 -31.16 19.76 19.17
CA SER A 687 -29.99 20.15 19.98
C SER A 687 -29.32 21.44 19.47
N ASN A 688 -29.18 21.58 18.14
CA ASN A 688 -28.64 22.80 17.52
C ASN A 688 -29.56 24.05 17.67
N LEU A 689 -30.81 23.83 18.00
CA LEU A 689 -31.81 24.87 18.29
C LEU A 689 -31.98 25.10 19.79
N ASP A 690 -31.09 24.60 20.63
CA ASP A 690 -31.11 24.67 22.11
C ASP A 690 -32.34 24.01 22.77
N GLU A 691 -33.09 23.14 22.01
CA GLU A 691 -34.25 22.39 22.50
C GLU A 691 -33.80 21.07 23.17
N TYR A 692 -32.86 21.13 24.13
CA TYR A 692 -32.11 19.99 24.67
C TYR A 692 -32.98 18.94 25.36
N GLU A 693 -34.07 19.31 26.06
CA GLU A 693 -34.94 18.32 26.69
C GLU A 693 -35.70 17.48 25.64
N ARG A 694 -36.12 18.09 24.52
CA ARG A 694 -36.76 17.37 23.41
C ARG A 694 -35.76 16.50 22.67
N ALA A 695 -34.55 17.04 22.42
CA ALA A 695 -33.45 16.31 21.83
C ALA A 695 -33.10 15.08 22.65
N ARG A 696 -32.89 15.22 23.97
CA ARG A 696 -32.60 14.12 24.89
C ARG A 696 -33.67 13.05 24.85
N ALA A 697 -34.94 13.41 24.99
CA ALA A 697 -36.06 12.44 25.00
C ALA A 697 -36.08 11.61 23.72
N LEU A 698 -35.91 12.23 22.54
CA LEU A 698 -35.88 11.57 21.25
C LEU A 698 -34.61 10.72 21.09
N ALA A 699 -33.45 11.20 21.56
CA ALA A 699 -32.18 10.48 21.51
C ALA A 699 -32.18 9.24 22.44
N GLU A 700 -32.77 9.33 23.65
CA GLU A 700 -32.93 8.17 24.56
C GLU A 700 -33.81 7.08 23.90
N GLU A 701 -34.98 7.45 23.34
CA GLU A 701 -35.86 6.53 22.59
C GLU A 701 -35.11 5.91 21.41
N THR A 702 -34.42 6.71 20.62
CA THR A 702 -33.70 6.25 19.42
C THR A 702 -32.55 5.31 19.78
N LEU A 703 -31.77 5.62 20.83
CA LEU A 703 -30.66 4.79 21.31
C LEU A 703 -31.16 3.43 21.79
N ASP A 704 -32.26 3.39 22.56
CA ASP A 704 -32.84 2.13 23.04
C ASP A 704 -33.34 1.25 21.89
N HIS A 705 -33.95 1.86 20.86
CA HIS A 705 -34.37 1.14 19.66
C HIS A 705 -33.16 0.62 18.87
N ARG A 706 -32.12 1.44 18.65
CA ARG A 706 -30.89 1.04 17.94
C ARG A 706 -30.13 -0.07 18.67
N ARG A 707 -29.99 0.01 20.00
CA ARG A 707 -29.38 -1.06 20.82
C ARG A 707 -30.10 -2.40 20.63
N ARG A 708 -31.43 -2.38 20.52
CA ARG A 708 -32.25 -3.57 20.36
C ARG A 708 -32.21 -4.14 18.94
N VAL A 709 -32.22 -3.28 17.90
CA VAL A 709 -32.33 -3.68 16.49
C VAL A 709 -30.97 -3.95 15.88
N LEU A 710 -29.97 -3.10 16.15
CA LEU A 710 -28.63 -3.11 15.52
C LEU A 710 -27.53 -3.67 16.44
N GLY A 711 -27.76 -3.68 17.76
CA GLY A 711 -26.73 -4.06 18.72
C GLY A 711 -25.92 -2.87 19.27
N VAL A 712 -25.18 -3.10 20.34
CA VAL A 712 -24.42 -2.05 21.07
C VAL A 712 -23.18 -1.54 20.32
N ASP A 713 -22.55 -2.40 19.55
CA ASP A 713 -21.30 -2.10 18.80
C ASP A 713 -21.55 -1.53 17.39
N HIS A 714 -22.84 -1.39 16.97
CA HIS A 714 -23.14 -0.87 15.64
C HIS A 714 -22.77 0.63 15.55
N PRO A 715 -22.12 1.10 14.46
CA PRO A 715 -21.70 2.50 14.32
C PRO A 715 -22.83 3.51 14.57
N ASP A 716 -24.05 3.25 14.05
CA ASP A 716 -25.20 4.11 14.24
C ASP A 716 -25.68 4.14 15.71
N THR A 717 -25.54 3.04 16.45
CA THR A 717 -25.86 3.00 17.87
C THR A 717 -24.88 3.87 18.65
N LEU A 718 -23.60 3.79 18.33
CA LEU A 718 -22.56 4.60 18.95
C LEU A 718 -22.71 6.09 18.60
N ALA A 719 -23.19 6.41 17.40
CA ALA A 719 -23.52 7.79 17.03
C ALA A 719 -24.68 8.34 17.84
N SER A 720 -25.75 7.54 18.08
CA SER A 720 -26.87 7.96 18.97
C SER A 720 -26.43 8.15 20.41
N ALA A 721 -25.57 7.27 20.92
CA ALA A 721 -25.04 7.38 22.28
C ALA A 721 -24.22 8.68 22.45
N GLN A 722 -23.39 9.03 21.46
CA GLN A 722 -22.64 10.27 21.46
C GLN A 722 -23.54 11.51 21.50
N ASN A 723 -24.58 11.55 20.65
CA ASN A 723 -25.49 12.71 20.61
C ASN A 723 -26.27 12.84 21.91
N LEU A 724 -26.75 11.74 22.47
CA LEU A 724 -27.40 11.77 23.78
C LEU A 724 -26.46 12.32 24.87
N ALA A 725 -25.18 11.93 24.84
CA ALA A 725 -24.20 12.43 25.80
C ALA A 725 -23.96 13.94 25.61
N ILE A 726 -23.98 14.46 24.37
CA ILE A 726 -23.90 15.91 24.12
C ILE A 726 -25.11 16.62 24.69
N ASP A 727 -26.34 16.10 24.48
CA ASP A 727 -27.55 16.70 25.03
C ASP A 727 -27.54 16.73 26.57
N LEU A 728 -27.07 15.62 27.18
CA LEU A 728 -26.90 15.54 28.65
C LEU A 728 -25.87 16.59 29.15
N SER A 729 -24.78 16.77 28.43
CA SER A 729 -23.77 17.78 28.75
C SER A 729 -24.35 19.20 28.69
N ASN A 730 -25.13 19.51 27.64
CA ASN A 730 -25.81 20.80 27.46
C ASN A 730 -26.85 21.06 28.55
N LEU A 731 -27.47 20.02 29.09
CA LEU A 731 -28.39 20.10 30.22
C LEU A 731 -27.69 20.18 31.59
N GLY A 732 -26.35 20.15 31.63
CA GLY A 732 -25.54 20.20 32.84
C GLY A 732 -25.42 18.84 33.57
N GLU A 733 -25.89 17.74 32.97
CA GLU A 733 -25.77 16.38 33.53
C GLU A 733 -24.39 15.76 33.19
N HIS A 734 -23.30 16.50 33.48
CA HIS A 734 -21.95 16.21 33.02
C HIS A 734 -21.42 14.82 33.46
N ASP A 735 -21.80 14.31 34.62
CA ASP A 735 -21.38 12.97 35.07
C ASP A 735 -21.97 11.85 34.24
N ARG A 736 -23.26 12.00 33.83
CA ARG A 736 -23.91 11.05 32.92
C ARG A 736 -23.37 11.14 31.51
N ALA A 737 -23.13 12.36 31.03
CA ALA A 737 -22.52 12.64 29.73
C ALA A 737 -21.13 11.99 29.63
N ARG A 738 -20.27 12.24 30.65
CA ARG A 738 -18.94 11.62 30.73
C ARG A 738 -18.99 10.10 30.67
N ALA A 739 -19.82 9.47 31.49
CA ALA A 739 -19.92 8.01 31.52
C ALA A 739 -20.31 7.43 30.15
N LEU A 740 -21.25 8.06 29.45
CA LEU A 740 -21.72 7.63 28.14
C LEU A 740 -20.67 7.91 27.04
N HIS A 741 -19.93 9.03 27.12
CA HIS A 741 -18.82 9.32 26.21
C HIS A 741 -17.64 8.37 26.43
N GLU A 742 -17.29 8.00 27.67
CA GLU A 742 -16.25 7.01 28.00
C GLU A 742 -16.61 5.64 27.38
N GLU A 743 -17.84 5.15 27.62
CA GLU A 743 -18.36 3.91 27.02
C GLU A 743 -18.29 3.97 25.48
N THR A 744 -18.81 5.03 24.88
CA THR A 744 -18.84 5.20 23.42
C THR A 744 -17.44 5.26 22.80
N LEU A 745 -16.51 5.99 23.45
CA LEU A 745 -15.14 6.10 22.99
C LEU A 745 -14.41 4.74 23.02
N ASP A 746 -14.60 3.95 24.09
CA ASP A 746 -13.99 2.63 24.20
C ASP A 746 -14.55 1.64 23.16
N HIS A 747 -15.85 1.71 22.87
CA HIS A 747 -16.46 0.93 21.80
C HIS A 747 -15.94 1.35 20.42
N ARG A 748 -15.87 2.66 20.12
CA ARG A 748 -15.35 3.17 18.83
C ARG A 748 -13.86 2.84 18.63
N ARG A 749 -13.04 2.94 19.66
CA ARG A 749 -11.64 2.53 19.59
C ARG A 749 -11.50 1.07 19.20
N ARG A 750 -12.36 0.20 19.71
CA ARG A 750 -12.35 -1.24 19.44
C ARG A 750 -12.88 -1.58 18.05
N VAL A 751 -13.93 -0.90 17.58
CA VAL A 751 -14.62 -1.21 16.31
C VAL A 751 -14.00 -0.47 15.13
N LEU A 752 -13.67 0.83 15.30
CA LEU A 752 -13.23 1.72 14.22
C LEU A 752 -11.73 2.04 14.27
N GLY A 753 -11.07 1.74 15.40
CA GLY A 753 -9.68 2.14 15.64
C GLY A 753 -9.53 3.54 16.24
N VAL A 754 -8.34 3.82 16.79
CA VAL A 754 -8.05 5.06 17.54
C VAL A 754 -7.96 6.32 16.68
N ASP A 755 -7.73 6.16 15.38
CA ASP A 755 -7.49 7.25 14.43
C ASP A 755 -8.71 7.53 13.52
N HIS A 756 -9.83 6.80 13.70
CA HIS A 756 -11.04 7.06 12.93
C HIS A 756 -11.64 8.42 13.30
N PRO A 757 -12.12 9.23 12.32
CA PRO A 757 -12.71 10.55 12.58
C PRO A 757 -13.78 10.55 13.69
N ASP A 758 -14.68 9.56 13.68
CA ASP A 758 -15.72 9.44 14.72
C ASP A 758 -15.13 9.11 16.09
N THR A 759 -14.03 8.36 16.17
CA THR A 759 -13.33 8.09 17.43
C THR A 759 -12.69 9.37 17.96
N LEU A 760 -12.11 10.19 17.09
CA LEU A 760 -11.54 11.49 17.44
C LEU A 760 -12.61 12.46 17.91
N ALA A 761 -13.79 12.49 17.25
CA ALA A 761 -14.93 13.28 17.69
C ALA A 761 -15.42 12.86 19.09
N SER A 762 -15.50 11.55 19.39
CA SER A 762 -15.85 11.06 20.72
C SER A 762 -14.84 11.48 21.79
N ALA A 763 -13.54 11.39 21.47
CA ALA A 763 -12.47 11.82 22.38
C ALA A 763 -12.55 13.32 22.67
N GLN A 764 -12.86 14.13 21.66
CA GLN A 764 -13.06 15.57 21.82
C GLN A 764 -14.24 15.89 22.75
N ASN A 765 -15.38 15.22 22.56
CA ASN A 765 -16.57 15.44 23.40
C ASN A 765 -16.34 15.02 24.86
N LEU A 766 -15.68 13.88 25.05
CA LEU A 766 -15.26 13.47 26.41
C LEU A 766 -14.34 14.49 27.06
N ALA A 767 -13.42 15.08 26.31
CA ALA A 767 -12.53 16.09 26.86
C ALA A 767 -13.27 17.39 27.25
N ILE A 768 -14.36 17.74 26.55
CA ILE A 768 -15.24 18.84 26.91
C ILE A 768 -15.95 18.54 28.24
N ASP A 769 -16.51 17.34 28.42
CA ASP A 769 -17.15 16.94 29.67
C ASP A 769 -16.17 16.95 30.85
N LEU A 770 -14.96 16.41 30.65
CA LEU A 770 -13.90 16.46 31.66
C LEU A 770 -13.57 17.91 32.06
N SER A 771 -13.53 18.81 31.09
CA SER A 771 -13.31 20.25 31.34
C SER A 771 -14.46 20.87 32.14
N ASN A 772 -15.70 20.55 31.80
CA ASN A 772 -16.89 21.01 32.53
C ASN A 772 -16.93 20.49 33.98
N LEU A 773 -16.41 19.30 34.22
CA LEU A 773 -16.25 18.70 35.57
C LEU A 773 -15.03 19.24 36.33
N GLY A 774 -14.22 20.13 35.72
CA GLY A 774 -13.03 20.70 36.36
C GLY A 774 -11.78 19.81 36.28
N GLU A 775 -11.84 18.67 35.58
CA GLU A 775 -10.71 17.75 35.35
C GLU A 775 -9.80 18.24 34.20
N HIS A 776 -9.38 19.52 34.28
CA HIS A 776 -8.73 20.24 33.16
C HIS A 776 -7.42 19.61 32.68
N ASP A 777 -6.62 18.96 33.54
CA ASP A 777 -5.38 18.30 33.11
C ASP A 777 -5.65 17.05 32.25
N ARG A 778 -6.68 16.27 32.58
CA ARG A 778 -7.12 15.12 31.76
C ARG A 778 -7.72 15.60 30.46
N ALA A 779 -8.55 16.64 30.49
CA ALA A 779 -9.12 17.27 29.30
C ALA A 779 -8.03 17.76 28.34
N ARG A 780 -7.00 18.46 28.86
CA ARG A 780 -5.86 18.92 28.07
C ARG A 780 -5.14 17.77 27.38
N ALA A 781 -4.77 16.73 28.13
CA ALA A 781 -4.06 15.60 27.57
C ALA A 781 -4.85 14.92 26.43
N LEU A 782 -6.16 14.77 26.60
CA LEU A 782 -7.04 14.20 25.59
C LEU A 782 -7.21 15.11 24.37
N HIS A 783 -7.37 16.43 24.58
CA HIS A 783 -7.44 17.41 23.48
C HIS A 783 -6.13 17.50 22.70
N GLU A 784 -4.95 17.48 23.35
CA GLU A 784 -3.64 17.50 22.68
C GLU A 784 -3.43 16.25 21.81
N ASP A 785 -3.76 15.06 22.32
CA ASP A 785 -3.72 13.82 21.56
C ASP A 785 -4.69 13.86 20.36
N THR A 786 -5.94 14.28 20.63
CA THR A 786 -6.98 14.39 19.59
C THR A 786 -6.59 15.38 18.50
N LEU A 787 -6.12 16.60 18.85
CA LEU A 787 -5.69 17.60 17.87
C LEU A 787 -4.50 17.07 17.03
N THR A 788 -3.53 16.43 17.67
CA THR A 788 -2.38 15.84 16.97
C THR A 788 -2.84 14.80 15.94
N ARG A 789 -3.79 13.95 16.31
CA ARG A 789 -4.37 12.92 15.41
C ARG A 789 -5.23 13.56 14.32
N SER A 790 -6.10 14.54 14.66
CA SER A 790 -6.95 15.23 13.69
C SER A 790 -6.14 15.95 12.63
N ARG A 791 -5.06 16.65 12.99
CA ARG A 791 -4.13 17.26 12.05
C ARG A 791 -3.54 16.24 11.07
N ARG A 792 -3.22 15.07 11.59
CA ARG A 792 -2.65 13.98 10.82
C ARG A 792 -3.67 13.33 9.88
N VAL A 793 -4.91 13.12 10.35
CA VAL A 793 -5.97 12.39 9.62
C VAL A 793 -6.67 13.26 8.59
N LEU A 794 -7.11 14.44 9.05
CA LEU A 794 -7.98 15.33 8.30
C LEU A 794 -7.21 16.48 7.64
N GLY A 795 -6.02 16.79 8.16
CA GLY A 795 -5.21 17.93 7.76
C GLY A 795 -5.42 19.14 8.67
N ASP A 796 -4.50 20.10 8.60
CA ASP A 796 -4.50 21.30 9.45
C ASP A 796 -5.69 22.22 9.21
N ASP A 797 -6.21 22.26 7.99
CA ASP A 797 -7.25 23.18 7.54
C ASP A 797 -8.67 22.59 7.59
N HIS A 798 -8.80 21.32 8.02
CA HIS A 798 -10.12 20.68 8.14
C HIS A 798 -10.97 21.33 9.26
N PRO A 799 -12.28 21.57 9.05
CA PRO A 799 -13.15 22.17 10.07
C PRO A 799 -13.08 21.50 11.45
N ASP A 800 -13.05 20.16 11.51
CA ASP A 800 -12.96 19.41 12.77
C ASP A 800 -11.60 19.58 13.44
N THR A 801 -10.51 19.70 12.68
CA THR A 801 -9.18 19.99 13.21
C THR A 801 -9.14 21.40 13.83
N LEU A 802 -9.74 22.38 13.15
CA LEU A 802 -9.83 23.74 13.66
C LEU A 802 -10.74 23.84 14.89
N SER A 803 -11.80 23.01 14.97
CA SER A 803 -12.65 22.87 16.16
C SER A 803 -11.90 22.25 17.33
N SER A 804 -11.11 21.19 17.07
CA SER A 804 -10.26 20.55 18.08
C SER A 804 -9.21 21.52 18.66
N ALA A 805 -8.60 22.35 17.80
CA ALA A 805 -7.66 23.37 18.22
C ALA A 805 -8.33 24.44 19.10
N HIS A 806 -9.53 24.88 18.74
CA HIS A 806 -10.31 25.85 19.52
C HIS A 806 -10.67 25.29 20.91
N ASN A 807 -11.14 24.06 21.00
CA ASN A 807 -11.49 23.42 22.27
C ASN A 807 -10.27 23.24 23.20
N LEU A 808 -9.11 22.88 22.62
CA LEU A 808 -7.86 22.86 23.37
C LEU A 808 -7.50 24.26 23.90
N ALA A 809 -7.67 25.32 23.10
CA ALA A 809 -7.40 26.68 23.55
C ALA A 809 -8.30 27.11 24.72
N ILE A 810 -9.57 26.69 24.73
CA ILE A 810 -10.49 26.91 25.88
C ILE A 810 -9.94 26.21 27.14
N THR A 811 -9.55 24.95 27.05
CA THR A 811 -8.99 24.17 28.18
C THR A 811 -7.68 24.78 28.69
N LEU A 812 -6.79 25.24 27.80
CA LEU A 812 -5.54 25.91 28.18
C LEU A 812 -5.80 27.22 28.92
N ARG A 813 -6.85 27.99 28.57
CA ARG A 813 -7.26 29.20 29.32
C ARG A 813 -7.70 28.84 30.76
N ALA A 814 -8.47 27.75 30.92
CA ALA A 814 -8.89 27.28 32.24
C ALA A 814 -7.67 26.90 33.11
N LEU A 815 -6.62 26.36 32.50
CA LEU A 815 -5.34 26.02 33.15
C LEU A 815 -4.39 27.22 33.31
N ARG A 816 -4.81 28.44 32.91
CA ARG A 816 -4.02 29.69 32.92
C ARG A 816 -2.80 29.68 31.97
N GLU A 817 -2.77 28.80 30.97
CA GLU A 817 -1.75 28.78 29.92
C GLU A 817 -2.12 29.76 28.78
N HIS A 818 -2.34 31.03 29.13
CA HIS A 818 -2.93 32.03 28.23
C HIS A 818 -2.13 32.28 26.95
N GLU A 819 -0.81 32.22 27.00
CA GLU A 819 0.04 32.46 25.82
C GLU A 819 -0.09 31.33 24.78
N ARG A 820 -0.10 30.07 25.21
CA ARG A 820 -0.31 28.93 24.32
C ARG A 820 -1.73 28.94 23.73
N ALA A 821 -2.73 29.26 24.53
CA ALA A 821 -4.11 29.40 24.05
C ALA A 821 -4.23 30.49 22.98
N ARG A 822 -3.58 31.66 23.18
CA ARG A 822 -3.59 32.76 22.24
C ARG A 822 -2.94 32.38 20.90
N GLN A 823 -1.75 31.77 20.95
CA GLN A 823 -1.05 31.32 19.74
C GLN A 823 -1.88 30.31 18.93
N LEU A 824 -2.55 29.39 19.60
CA LEU A 824 -3.39 28.38 18.97
C LEU A 824 -4.63 28.99 18.33
N ASP A 825 -5.27 29.99 18.98
CA ASP A 825 -6.41 30.72 18.42
C ASP A 825 -6.01 31.59 17.23
N GLU A 826 -4.84 32.26 17.28
CA GLU A 826 -4.33 33.08 16.18
C GLU A 826 -4.08 32.22 14.95
N ASP A 827 -3.43 31.05 15.10
CA ASP A 827 -3.23 30.08 13.99
C ASP A 827 -4.56 29.59 13.43
N THR A 828 -5.50 29.20 14.30
CA THR A 828 -6.83 28.72 13.91
C THR A 828 -7.62 29.78 13.14
N LEU A 829 -7.60 31.03 13.60
CA LEU A 829 -8.28 32.14 12.93
C LEU A 829 -7.64 32.50 11.58
N ALA A 830 -6.29 32.44 11.49
CA ALA A 830 -5.59 32.69 10.24
C ALA A 830 -5.99 31.65 9.17
N ARG A 831 -6.05 30.36 9.55
CA ARG A 831 -6.46 29.27 8.66
C ARG A 831 -7.93 29.37 8.23
N ARG A 832 -8.85 29.70 9.14
CA ARG A 832 -10.27 29.93 8.80
C ARG A 832 -10.44 31.06 7.76
N ARG A 833 -9.70 32.17 7.90
CA ARG A 833 -9.74 33.27 6.94
C ARG A 833 -9.23 32.87 5.56
N LEU A 834 -8.18 32.06 5.47
CA LEU A 834 -7.67 31.55 4.18
C LEU A 834 -8.71 30.67 3.48
N LEU A 835 -9.45 29.85 4.23
CA LEU A 835 -10.54 29.04 3.69
C LEU A 835 -11.71 29.90 3.19
N ASP A 836 -12.06 30.99 3.89
CA ASP A 836 -13.11 31.91 3.48
C ASP A 836 -12.71 32.72 2.23
N ASP A 837 -11.44 33.14 2.12
CA ASP A 837 -10.91 33.86 0.97
C ASP A 837 -10.80 33.00 -0.29
N ASP A 838 -10.43 31.73 -0.17
CA ASP A 838 -10.44 30.77 -1.29
C ASP A 838 -11.87 30.50 -1.79
N HIS A 839 -12.86 30.50 -0.90
CA HIS A 839 -14.28 30.38 -1.26
C HIS A 839 -14.83 31.68 -1.90
N GLY A 840 -14.27 32.84 -1.59
CA GLY A 840 -14.61 34.15 -2.19
C GLY A 840 -14.01 34.35 -3.59
N ASN A 841 -12.84 33.78 -3.86
CA ASN A 841 -12.10 34.03 -5.12
C ASN A 841 -12.58 33.16 -6.29
N THR A 842 -13.31 32.09 -6.06
CA THR A 842 -13.95 31.27 -7.11
C THR A 842 -15.20 31.92 -7.70
N THR A 843 -15.76 32.95 -7.06
CA THR A 843 -16.88 33.77 -7.58
C THR A 843 -16.43 35.05 -8.27
N GLY A 844 -15.14 35.43 -8.23
CA GLY A 844 -14.59 36.69 -8.70
C GLY A 844 -14.13 36.79 -10.17
N VAL A 845 -14.18 35.72 -10.96
CA VAL A 845 -13.66 35.72 -12.35
C VAL A 845 -14.72 36.05 -13.41
N ARG A 846 -15.95 36.50 -13.04
CA ARG A 846 -16.97 36.89 -14.02
C ARG A 846 -17.57 38.29 -13.80
N ALA A 847 -16.85 39.22 -13.20
CA ALA A 847 -17.36 40.62 -13.03
C ALA A 847 -16.35 41.74 -13.30
N THR A 848 -15.45 41.55 -14.30
CA THR A 848 -14.65 42.66 -14.84
C THR A 848 -14.76 42.73 -16.36
N GLY A 849 -15.94 43.15 -16.84
CA GLY A 849 -16.19 43.38 -18.25
C GLY A 849 -17.45 44.22 -18.48
N ARG A 850 -17.56 45.42 -17.89
CA ARG A 850 -18.42 46.52 -18.34
C ARG A 850 -18.51 47.60 -17.25
N GLN A 851 -17.65 48.57 -17.34
CA GLN A 851 -17.89 49.98 -16.97
C GLN A 851 -16.63 50.78 -17.27
N ARG A 852 -16.55 51.22 -18.50
CA ARG A 852 -15.99 52.51 -18.92
C ARG A 852 -16.82 52.94 -20.12
N GLU A 853 -17.68 53.86 -19.85
CA GLU A 853 -18.20 54.94 -20.73
C GLU A 853 -19.41 55.52 -20.04
N GLU A 854 -19.14 56.54 -19.21
CA GLU A 854 -19.67 57.90 -19.12
C GLU A 854 -19.02 58.65 -17.94
#